data_d8a25ac2fff9ea64f7942af45e5f5a4a
#
_entry.id   d8a25ac2fff9ea64f7942af45e5f5a4a
#
_cell.length_a   1.000
_cell.length_b   1.000
_cell.length_c   1.000
_cell.angle_alpha   90.00
_cell.angle_beta   90.00
_cell.angle_gamma   90.00
#
_symmetry.space_group_name_H-M   'P 1'
#
loop_
_entity.id
_entity.type
_entity.pdbx_description
1 polymer ?
#
loop_
_entity_poly.entity_id
_entity_poly.type
_entity_poly.pdbx_seq_one_letter_code
_entity_poly.pdbx_strand_id
1 'polypeptide(L)'
;MAIKIALAGNPNCGKTTLFNALTGSNQFVGNWPGVTVEKKEGRLKKHDDVVIMDLPGIYSLSPYTLEEVVSRNYLITERPDAILNLIDGTNLERNLYLTTQLTELGIPVVVAVNMMDVVRKNGDQINIAELSRQLGCKVMEISALKGEGIMEAAEAAINAAKNAKTVPMHTFSGPVEHAIAHIEEAALHDLPQEQQRWYAIKIFERDSKVLEQLNISKDVLDHIETDIKAAETELDDDAESIITNERYVYIADVIKACYKKKNAGKLSVSDKIDRVVTNRWLGLPIFAVVMFLVYYIAMVTVGSAATDWANDGLFGDGWHLFGIGSGAYEEASENYTAASQALEAFGVEIDTEAEDFDAAAALEQMKALTPAEESATVTVEDEETLEETEMTAYFSAIPEDADEDTTVAMTYQDAVAYMEENGFDEPDPAAYGVWVPGIPVLIENGLDSIGCADWLKGLILDGIVAGVGAVLGFVPQMLVLFLLLAFLEACGYMARIAFVLDRVFRKFGLSGKSFIPILIGTGCGIPGIMASRTIENERDRRMTIMTTTFIPCGAKVPFIAMIAGALFGGSPWVSTSAYFIGMAAIIISGIMLKKSKLFAGDPAPFVMELPAYHWPTLGNVLRSMWERGWSFIKKAGTIILLSTIFVWFTTYFGVVDGSFQMLSEDQIDHSILAAIGNLIAWIFTPLGWGNWQAAVASITGLVAKENIVGTLGILYGGGDASVYANLAQAFTGLAGYSFLVFNLLCAPCFAAIGAIKREMNNAKWTWAAIGYQCGFAYVISLMIYNIGLLFQGTFSFWTVIAIALLACMIYLLVRKNPYDDEHLTQKVSM
;
A
#
# COMPACT_ATOMS: atom_id res chain seq x y z
N MET A 1 14.35 -47.14 14.86
CA MET A 1 14.10 -45.93 14.06
C MET A 1 13.97 -44.77 15.03
N ALA A 2 14.47 -43.59 14.70
CA ALA A 2 14.23 -42.40 15.53
C ALA A 2 12.73 -42.05 15.47
N ILE A 3 12.14 -41.73 16.61
CA ILE A 3 10.73 -41.26 16.68
C ILE A 3 10.68 -39.83 16.17
N LYS A 4 9.82 -39.58 15.18
CA LYS A 4 9.59 -38.25 14.63
C LYS A 4 8.32 -37.64 15.22
N ILE A 5 8.44 -36.48 15.91
CA ILE A 5 7.32 -35.74 16.47
C ILE A 5 7.20 -34.41 15.73
N ALA A 6 6.02 -34.14 15.15
CA ALA A 6 5.71 -32.85 14.57
C ALA A 6 5.18 -31.89 15.64
N LEU A 7 5.79 -30.72 15.78
CA LEU A 7 5.27 -29.63 16.62
C LEU A 7 4.38 -28.74 15.77
N ALA A 8 3.08 -28.81 15.98
CA ALA A 8 2.07 -28.01 15.27
C ALA A 8 1.42 -26.98 16.20
N GLY A 9 0.79 -25.96 15.64
CA GLY A 9 0.03 -24.97 16.40
C GLY A 9 -0.13 -23.66 15.65
N ASN A 10 -1.06 -22.84 16.12
CA ASN A 10 -1.36 -21.56 15.54
C ASN A 10 -0.18 -20.56 15.65
N PRO A 11 -0.11 -19.56 14.81
CA PRO A 11 0.81 -18.44 15.03
C PRO A 11 0.61 -17.82 16.43
N ASN A 12 1.71 -17.43 17.08
CA ASN A 12 1.73 -16.79 18.40
C ASN A 12 1.28 -17.65 19.60
N CYS A 13 0.98 -18.94 19.44
CA CYS A 13 0.67 -19.83 20.56
C CYS A 13 1.89 -20.15 21.46
N GLY A 14 3.09 -19.68 21.11
CA GLY A 14 4.32 -19.95 21.86
C GLY A 14 5.16 -21.12 21.33
N LYS A 15 4.94 -21.57 20.12
CA LYS A 15 5.56 -22.74 19.48
C LYS A 15 7.09 -22.66 19.47
N THR A 16 7.66 -21.56 19.02
CA THR A 16 9.12 -21.35 18.99
C THR A 16 9.73 -21.37 20.40
N THR A 17 9.04 -20.83 21.39
CA THR A 17 9.47 -20.89 22.80
C THR A 17 9.51 -22.33 23.28
N LEU A 18 8.46 -23.12 22.99
CA LEU A 18 8.40 -24.55 23.34
C LEU A 18 9.49 -25.34 22.63
N PHE A 19 9.68 -25.14 21.32
CA PHE A 19 10.71 -25.82 20.54
C PHE A 19 12.12 -25.58 21.09
N ASN A 20 12.45 -24.31 21.42
CA ASN A 20 13.75 -23.96 22.01
C ASN A 20 13.93 -24.57 23.41
N ALA A 21 12.87 -24.63 24.19
CA ALA A 21 12.91 -25.27 25.52
C ALA A 21 13.15 -26.78 25.45
N LEU A 22 12.54 -27.46 24.45
CA LEU A 22 12.67 -28.90 24.24
C LEU A 22 14.01 -29.31 23.63
N THR A 23 14.53 -28.58 22.67
CA THR A 23 15.72 -28.96 21.86
C THR A 23 17.01 -28.30 22.34
N GLY A 24 16.94 -27.09 22.90
CA GLY A 24 18.12 -26.33 23.34
C GLY A 24 19.00 -25.89 22.16
N SER A 25 20.31 -26.16 22.24
CA SER A 25 21.29 -25.81 21.19
C SER A 25 21.36 -26.83 20.06
N ASN A 26 20.73 -27.98 20.17
CA ASN A 26 20.78 -29.08 19.19
C ASN A 26 19.74 -28.90 18.09
N GLN A 27 19.84 -27.85 17.30
CA GLN A 27 18.89 -27.45 16.25
C GLN A 27 19.59 -27.37 14.90
N PHE A 28 18.87 -27.83 13.86
CA PHE A 28 19.22 -27.58 12.46
C PHE A 28 18.19 -26.61 11.89
N VAL A 29 18.68 -25.53 11.28
CA VAL A 29 17.84 -24.51 10.62
C VAL A 29 18.20 -24.47 9.15
N GLY A 30 17.19 -24.57 8.29
CA GLY A 30 17.30 -24.52 6.84
C GLY A 30 16.00 -24.03 6.22
N ASN A 31 15.83 -24.23 4.93
CA ASN A 31 14.55 -23.98 4.25
C ASN A 31 13.93 -25.29 3.80
N TRP A 32 12.59 -25.33 3.74
CA TRP A 32 11.88 -26.42 3.12
C TRP A 32 12.24 -26.51 1.63
N PRO A 33 12.36 -27.71 1.04
CA PRO A 33 12.74 -27.86 -0.37
C PRO A 33 11.82 -27.10 -1.30
N GLY A 34 12.36 -26.26 -2.15
CA GLY A 34 11.64 -25.51 -3.19
C GLY A 34 10.87 -24.27 -2.74
N VAL A 35 10.93 -23.93 -1.45
CA VAL A 35 10.20 -22.77 -0.89
C VAL A 35 11.09 -21.97 0.08
N THR A 36 10.70 -20.72 0.35
CA THR A 36 11.41 -19.81 1.26
C THR A 36 10.98 -19.95 2.72
N VAL A 37 10.21 -20.96 3.05
CA VAL A 37 9.72 -21.23 4.41
C VAL A 37 10.82 -21.90 5.24
N GLU A 38 11.06 -21.39 6.44
CA GLU A 38 12.08 -21.88 7.34
C GLU A 38 11.74 -23.28 7.89
N LYS A 39 12.69 -24.20 7.84
CA LYS A 39 12.60 -25.54 8.41
C LYS A 39 13.47 -25.61 9.66
N LYS A 40 12.89 -25.99 10.79
CA LYS A 40 13.61 -26.22 12.06
C LYS A 40 13.42 -27.65 12.52
N GLU A 41 14.52 -28.32 12.78
CA GLU A 41 14.58 -29.68 13.26
C GLU A 41 15.54 -29.76 14.46
N GLY A 42 15.18 -30.49 15.51
CA GLY A 42 16.02 -30.61 16.70
C GLY A 42 15.81 -31.92 17.44
N ARG A 43 16.84 -32.38 18.18
CA ARG A 43 16.74 -33.55 19.04
C ARG A 43 16.20 -33.15 20.40
N LEU A 44 15.32 -33.97 20.93
CA LEU A 44 14.73 -33.75 22.27
C LEU A 44 15.81 -33.94 23.34
N LYS A 45 15.87 -33.02 24.29
CA LYS A 45 16.74 -33.15 25.47
C LYS A 45 16.44 -34.45 26.22
N LYS A 46 17.47 -35.18 26.63
CA LYS A 46 17.40 -36.48 27.30
C LYS A 46 16.90 -37.67 26.47
N HIS A 47 16.54 -37.47 25.19
CA HIS A 47 16.06 -38.50 24.29
C HIS A 47 16.68 -38.29 22.91
N ASP A 48 17.90 -38.79 22.71
CA ASP A 48 18.67 -38.66 21.45
C ASP A 48 18.02 -39.42 20.27
N ASP A 49 17.13 -40.32 20.57
CA ASP A 49 16.35 -41.13 19.59
C ASP A 49 15.05 -40.43 19.13
N VAL A 50 14.75 -39.24 19.65
CA VAL A 50 13.53 -38.45 19.31
C VAL A 50 13.90 -37.19 18.59
N VAL A 51 13.31 -37.01 17.41
CA VAL A 51 13.48 -35.80 16.57
C VAL A 51 12.19 -35.00 16.60
N ILE A 52 12.28 -33.72 16.90
CA ILE A 52 11.18 -32.76 16.86
C ILE A 52 11.33 -31.92 15.61
N MET A 53 10.26 -31.89 14.78
CA MET A 53 10.13 -31.03 13.62
C MET A 53 9.22 -29.85 13.95
N ASP A 54 9.74 -28.61 13.92
CA ASP A 54 8.93 -27.40 14.10
C ASP A 54 8.24 -27.06 12.78
N LEU A 55 6.93 -27.26 12.72
CA LEU A 55 6.13 -26.87 11.56
C LEU A 55 5.87 -25.36 11.58
N PRO A 56 5.70 -24.70 10.44
CA PRO A 56 5.23 -23.32 10.38
C PRO A 56 3.95 -23.12 11.19
N GLY A 57 3.76 -21.92 11.73
CA GLY A 57 2.50 -21.58 12.41
C GLY A 57 1.37 -21.44 11.41
N ILE A 58 0.32 -22.28 11.58
CA ILE A 58 -0.81 -22.34 10.65
C ILE A 58 -2.13 -22.26 11.39
N TYR A 59 -3.17 -21.82 10.69
CA TYR A 59 -4.52 -21.79 11.24
C TYR A 59 -5.38 -22.93 10.76
N SER A 60 -5.06 -23.48 9.60
CA SER A 60 -5.75 -24.63 9.02
C SER A 60 -4.79 -25.48 8.16
N LEU A 61 -5.24 -26.65 7.76
CA LEU A 61 -4.55 -27.51 6.77
C LEU A 61 -5.05 -27.25 5.34
N SER A 62 -5.75 -26.14 5.11
CA SER A 62 -6.18 -25.74 3.78
C SER A 62 -5.01 -25.11 3.00
N PRO A 63 -4.92 -25.28 1.67
CA PRO A 63 -3.73 -24.90 0.89
C PRO A 63 -3.72 -23.41 0.47
N TYR A 64 -4.05 -22.51 1.38
CA TYR A 64 -4.13 -21.07 1.08
C TYR A 64 -2.79 -20.33 1.21
N THR A 65 -1.94 -20.74 2.16
CA THR A 65 -0.62 -20.16 2.36
C THR A 65 0.50 -21.15 2.09
N LEU A 66 1.73 -20.66 1.82
CA LEU A 66 2.88 -21.53 1.62
C LEU A 66 3.20 -22.33 2.88
N GLU A 67 3.03 -21.73 4.05
CA GLU A 67 3.21 -22.32 5.35
C GLU A 67 2.21 -23.48 5.59
N GLU A 68 0.94 -23.29 5.22
CA GLU A 68 -0.10 -24.31 5.30
C GLU A 68 0.16 -25.47 4.33
N VAL A 69 0.56 -25.14 3.10
CA VAL A 69 0.94 -26.17 2.10
C VAL A 69 2.12 -27.00 2.57
N VAL A 70 3.15 -26.39 3.13
CA VAL A 70 4.34 -27.08 3.65
C VAL A 70 3.97 -27.97 4.82
N SER A 71 3.23 -27.45 5.80
CA SER A 71 2.81 -28.20 6.99
C SER A 71 1.91 -29.38 6.62
N ARG A 72 0.93 -29.15 5.72
CA ARG A 72 0.03 -30.18 5.21
C ARG A 72 0.80 -31.28 4.48
N ASN A 73 1.68 -30.92 3.53
CA ASN A 73 2.45 -31.90 2.76
C ASN A 73 3.33 -32.75 3.68
N TYR A 74 3.98 -32.13 4.67
CA TYR A 74 4.77 -32.86 5.64
C TYR A 74 3.93 -33.88 6.45
N LEU A 75 2.79 -33.46 6.97
CA LEU A 75 1.91 -34.32 7.76
C LEU A 75 1.32 -35.50 6.95
N ILE A 76 1.01 -35.30 5.67
CA ILE A 76 0.40 -36.31 4.79
C ILE A 76 1.47 -37.24 4.22
N THR A 77 2.60 -36.68 3.73
CA THR A 77 3.61 -37.48 2.99
C THR A 77 4.61 -38.14 3.93
N GLU A 78 5.18 -37.37 4.87
CA GLU A 78 6.20 -37.90 5.81
C GLU A 78 5.58 -38.64 6.99
N ARG A 79 4.31 -38.36 7.31
CA ARG A 79 3.55 -38.96 8.41
C ARG A 79 4.37 -39.17 9.67
N PRO A 80 4.58 -38.16 10.50
CA PRO A 80 5.32 -38.27 11.75
C PRO A 80 4.63 -39.30 12.68
N ASP A 81 5.39 -39.89 13.62
CA ASP A 81 4.90 -40.88 14.54
C ASP A 81 3.89 -40.30 15.56
N ALA A 82 4.00 -38.99 15.87
CA ALA A 82 3.01 -38.27 16.66
C ALA A 82 3.03 -36.76 16.33
N ILE A 83 1.93 -36.08 16.68
CA ILE A 83 1.81 -34.63 16.60
C ILE A 83 1.67 -34.07 18.03
N LEU A 84 2.57 -33.14 18.40
CA LEU A 84 2.40 -32.31 19.60
C LEU A 84 1.78 -30.99 19.16
N ASN A 85 0.49 -30.83 19.36
CA ASN A 85 -0.25 -29.64 18.98
C ASN A 85 -0.30 -28.64 20.13
N LEU A 86 0.27 -27.46 19.91
CA LEU A 86 0.31 -26.39 20.90
C LEU A 86 -0.86 -25.43 20.67
N ILE A 87 -1.69 -25.25 21.70
CA ILE A 87 -2.85 -24.34 21.66
C ILE A 87 -2.73 -23.27 22.74
N ASP A 88 -3.25 -22.08 22.43
CA ASP A 88 -3.32 -20.96 23.38
C ASP A 88 -4.57 -21.13 24.27
N GLY A 89 -4.35 -21.33 25.56
CA GLY A 89 -5.43 -21.47 26.55
C GLY A 89 -6.29 -20.22 26.75
N THR A 90 -5.78 -19.05 26.38
CA THR A 90 -6.53 -17.79 26.44
C THR A 90 -7.51 -17.65 25.26
N ASN A 91 -7.31 -18.46 24.21
CA ASN A 91 -8.03 -18.36 22.93
C ASN A 91 -8.33 -19.75 22.35
N LEU A 92 -9.02 -20.57 23.12
CA LEU A 92 -9.27 -21.97 22.80
C LEU A 92 -10.04 -22.16 21.49
N GLU A 93 -11.09 -21.40 21.27
CA GLU A 93 -12.03 -21.56 20.15
C GLU A 93 -11.31 -21.67 18.80
N ARG A 94 -10.43 -20.73 18.55
CA ARG A 94 -9.66 -20.67 17.31
C ARG A 94 -8.61 -21.78 17.22
N ASN A 95 -7.92 -22.05 18.32
CA ASN A 95 -6.86 -23.03 18.31
C ASN A 95 -7.40 -24.45 18.12
N LEU A 96 -8.62 -24.70 18.58
CA LEU A 96 -9.31 -25.97 18.39
C LEU A 96 -9.69 -26.24 16.92
N TYR A 97 -9.82 -25.23 16.07
CA TYR A 97 -10.09 -25.42 14.65
C TYR A 97 -8.97 -26.19 13.93
N LEU A 98 -7.71 -25.84 14.17
CA LEU A 98 -6.58 -26.62 13.68
C LEU A 98 -6.53 -27.99 14.37
N THR A 99 -6.84 -28.06 15.66
CA THR A 99 -6.84 -29.32 16.42
C THR A 99 -7.81 -30.35 15.82
N THR A 100 -9.03 -29.94 15.43
CA THR A 100 -10.00 -30.83 14.78
C THR A 100 -9.43 -31.42 13.49
N GLN A 101 -8.81 -30.62 12.65
CA GLN A 101 -8.19 -31.07 11.40
C GLN A 101 -6.99 -32.01 11.63
N LEU A 102 -6.19 -31.76 12.66
CA LEU A 102 -5.07 -32.64 13.02
C LEU A 102 -5.55 -34.02 13.53
N THR A 103 -6.65 -34.07 14.27
CA THR A 103 -7.23 -35.34 14.73
C THR A 103 -7.84 -36.14 13.60
N GLU A 104 -8.32 -35.50 12.53
CA GLU A 104 -8.85 -36.16 11.32
C GLU A 104 -7.77 -36.92 10.52
N LEU A 105 -6.47 -36.56 10.64
CA LEU A 105 -5.37 -37.21 9.91
C LEU A 105 -5.07 -38.67 10.34
N GLY A 106 -5.63 -39.11 11.46
CA GLY A 106 -5.36 -40.44 12.00
C GLY A 106 -3.93 -40.63 12.56
N ILE A 107 -3.16 -39.56 12.72
CA ILE A 107 -1.87 -39.56 13.39
C ILE A 107 -2.10 -39.32 14.90
N PRO A 108 -1.36 -40.00 15.82
CA PRO A 108 -1.50 -39.75 17.23
C PRO A 108 -1.25 -38.31 17.61
N VAL A 109 -2.24 -37.65 18.23
CA VAL A 109 -2.17 -36.23 18.63
C VAL A 109 -2.13 -36.09 20.14
N VAL A 110 -1.22 -35.26 20.65
CA VAL A 110 -1.22 -34.78 22.03
C VAL A 110 -1.37 -33.25 21.99
N VAL A 111 -2.33 -32.73 22.72
CA VAL A 111 -2.61 -31.30 22.80
C VAL A 111 -1.95 -30.72 24.05
N ALA A 112 -1.13 -29.71 23.89
CA ALA A 112 -0.50 -28.95 24.96
C ALA A 112 -1.17 -27.55 25.04
N VAL A 113 -1.95 -27.32 26.11
CA VAL A 113 -2.60 -26.04 26.39
C VAL A 113 -1.59 -25.12 27.06
N ASN A 114 -1.12 -24.13 26.32
CA ASN A 114 -0.13 -23.15 26.77
C ASN A 114 -0.79 -21.92 27.41
N MET A 115 0.01 -21.07 28.01
CA MET A 115 -0.41 -19.85 28.71
C MET A 115 -1.37 -20.09 29.89
N MET A 116 -1.30 -21.27 30.52
CA MET A 116 -2.15 -21.62 31.67
C MET A 116 -1.92 -20.70 32.86
N ASP A 117 -0.75 -20.13 33.00
CA ASP A 117 -0.45 -19.08 33.98
C ASP A 117 -1.30 -17.82 33.74
N VAL A 118 -1.52 -17.41 32.51
CA VAL A 118 -2.37 -16.28 32.14
C VAL A 118 -3.84 -16.62 32.39
N VAL A 119 -4.28 -17.82 31.97
CA VAL A 119 -5.66 -18.29 32.21
C VAL A 119 -5.99 -18.25 33.71
N ARG A 120 -5.09 -18.80 34.54
CA ARG A 120 -5.25 -18.80 36.00
C ARG A 120 -5.24 -17.37 36.59
N LYS A 121 -4.37 -16.48 36.06
CA LYS A 121 -4.32 -15.07 36.49
C LYS A 121 -5.63 -14.34 36.19
N ASN A 122 -6.27 -14.63 35.06
CA ASN A 122 -7.56 -14.07 34.69
C ASN A 122 -8.72 -14.66 35.53
N GLY A 123 -8.47 -15.76 36.22
CA GLY A 123 -9.45 -16.47 37.03
C GLY A 123 -10.38 -17.37 36.20
N ASP A 124 -10.03 -17.65 34.96
CA ASP A 124 -10.73 -18.58 34.09
C ASP A 124 -10.33 -20.03 34.41
N GLN A 125 -11.20 -20.99 34.10
CA GLN A 125 -10.97 -22.41 34.39
C GLN A 125 -11.21 -23.24 33.11
N ILE A 126 -10.21 -24.07 32.77
CA ILE A 126 -10.30 -25.06 31.70
C ILE A 126 -10.31 -26.45 32.34
N ASN A 127 -11.35 -27.22 32.04
CA ASN A 127 -11.43 -28.61 32.46
C ASN A 127 -10.66 -29.49 31.48
N ILE A 128 -9.38 -29.74 31.75
CA ILE A 128 -8.49 -30.51 30.87
C ILE A 128 -8.97 -31.95 30.68
N ALA A 129 -9.53 -32.59 31.70
CA ALA A 129 -10.03 -33.94 31.58
C ALA A 129 -11.24 -34.04 30.63
N GLU A 130 -12.15 -33.08 30.72
CA GLU A 130 -13.31 -33.00 29.82
C GLU A 130 -12.88 -32.63 28.39
N LEU A 131 -11.94 -31.70 28.24
CA LEU A 131 -11.37 -31.34 26.95
C LEU A 131 -10.70 -32.57 26.28
N SER A 132 -9.94 -33.34 27.06
CA SER A 132 -9.32 -34.58 26.56
C SER A 132 -10.37 -35.63 26.10
N ARG A 133 -11.48 -35.74 26.82
CA ARG A 133 -12.58 -36.61 26.49
C ARG A 133 -13.29 -36.19 25.21
N GLN A 134 -13.56 -34.92 25.06
CA GLN A 134 -14.26 -34.34 23.90
C GLN A 134 -13.40 -34.45 22.61
N LEU A 135 -12.11 -34.17 22.71
CA LEU A 135 -11.21 -34.23 21.56
C LEU A 135 -10.73 -35.66 21.21
N GLY A 136 -10.97 -36.66 22.07
CA GLY A 136 -10.50 -38.00 21.84
C GLY A 136 -8.98 -38.17 21.86
N CYS A 137 -8.23 -37.24 22.44
CA CYS A 137 -6.77 -37.27 22.52
C CYS A 137 -6.29 -36.73 23.87
N LYS A 138 -5.03 -37.02 24.24
CA LYS A 138 -4.48 -36.60 25.50
C LYS A 138 -4.22 -35.09 25.49
N VAL A 139 -4.72 -34.40 26.51
CA VAL A 139 -4.53 -32.94 26.71
C VAL A 139 -3.68 -32.71 27.97
N MET A 140 -2.73 -31.78 27.88
CA MET A 140 -1.79 -31.43 28.97
C MET A 140 -1.76 -29.91 29.18
N GLU A 141 -1.62 -29.48 30.43
CA GLU A 141 -1.39 -28.06 30.75
C GLU A 141 0.09 -27.74 30.70
N ILE A 142 0.45 -26.63 30.05
CA ILE A 142 1.83 -26.13 30.04
C ILE A 142 1.90 -24.61 30.20
N SER A 143 3.09 -24.14 30.62
CA SER A 143 3.50 -22.75 30.45
C SER A 143 4.90 -22.71 29.84
N ALA A 144 4.98 -22.52 28.52
CA ALA A 144 6.24 -22.53 27.80
C ALA A 144 7.21 -21.45 28.30
N LEU A 145 6.68 -20.29 28.71
CA LEU A 145 7.48 -19.18 29.23
C LEU A 145 8.09 -19.48 30.61
N LYS A 146 7.34 -20.20 31.47
CA LYS A 146 7.80 -20.58 32.81
C LYS A 146 8.53 -21.92 32.86
N GLY A 147 8.49 -22.69 31.78
CA GLY A 147 9.11 -24.00 31.73
C GLY A 147 8.30 -25.12 32.41
N GLU A 148 7.01 -24.87 32.75
CA GLU A 148 6.14 -25.81 33.43
C GLU A 148 5.47 -26.79 32.46
N GLY A 149 5.45 -28.09 32.74
CA GLY A 149 4.73 -29.11 31.99
C GLY A 149 5.33 -29.49 30.62
N ILE A 150 6.47 -28.91 30.24
CA ILE A 150 7.06 -29.05 28.89
C ILE A 150 7.55 -30.46 28.61
N MET A 151 8.32 -31.02 29.52
CA MET A 151 8.89 -32.37 29.35
C MET A 151 7.81 -33.46 29.46
N GLU A 152 6.85 -33.27 30.34
CA GLU A 152 5.69 -34.14 30.49
C GLU A 152 4.85 -34.22 29.21
N ALA A 153 4.67 -33.07 28.51
CA ALA A 153 3.98 -33.02 27.20
C ALA A 153 4.77 -33.77 26.13
N ALA A 154 6.10 -33.62 26.10
CA ALA A 154 6.96 -34.34 25.17
C ALA A 154 6.95 -35.86 25.43
N GLU A 155 7.01 -36.31 26.69
CA GLU A 155 6.90 -37.70 27.08
C GLU A 155 5.51 -38.29 26.73
N ALA A 156 4.45 -37.49 26.90
CA ALA A 156 3.12 -37.88 26.47
C ALA A 156 3.07 -38.11 24.95
N ALA A 157 3.73 -37.26 24.14
CA ALA A 157 3.82 -37.41 22.68
C ALA A 157 4.65 -38.65 22.28
N ILE A 158 5.75 -38.97 23.01
CA ILE A 158 6.52 -40.20 22.79
C ILE A 158 5.68 -41.46 23.10
N ASN A 159 4.92 -41.40 24.17
CA ASN A 159 4.04 -42.50 24.54
C ASN A 159 2.90 -42.67 23.53
N ALA A 160 2.34 -41.61 23.02
CA ALA A 160 1.33 -41.62 21.98
C ALA A 160 1.87 -42.21 20.66
N ALA A 161 3.09 -41.84 20.27
CA ALA A 161 3.77 -42.39 19.10
C ALA A 161 3.95 -43.94 19.16
N LYS A 162 4.08 -44.49 20.34
CA LYS A 162 4.31 -45.94 20.52
C LYS A 162 3.03 -46.75 20.64
N ASN A 163 1.96 -46.21 21.21
CA ASN A 163 0.84 -46.99 21.71
C ASN A 163 -0.56 -46.45 21.38
N ALA A 164 -0.68 -45.24 20.81
CA ALA A 164 -1.97 -44.60 20.64
C ALA A 164 -2.42 -44.53 19.19
N LYS A 165 -3.73 -44.56 18.98
CA LYS A 165 -4.41 -44.13 17.73
C LYS A 165 -5.33 -42.98 18.13
N THR A 166 -5.34 -41.91 17.34
CA THR A 166 -6.33 -40.85 17.51
C THR A 166 -7.50 -41.13 16.59
N VAL A 167 -8.69 -41.14 17.16
CA VAL A 167 -9.96 -41.30 16.43
C VAL A 167 -10.69 -39.96 16.60
N PRO A 168 -11.04 -39.27 15.49
CA PRO A 168 -11.82 -38.05 15.58
C PRO A 168 -13.18 -38.31 16.23
N MET A 169 -13.52 -37.52 17.24
CA MET A 169 -14.76 -37.67 18.03
C MET A 169 -15.91 -36.84 17.47
N HIS A 170 -15.62 -35.91 16.56
CA HIS A 170 -16.65 -35.05 15.96
C HIS A 170 -17.37 -35.77 14.82
N THR A 171 -18.68 -35.60 14.80
CA THR A 171 -19.57 -35.97 13.71
C THR A 171 -20.24 -34.74 13.16
N PHE A 172 -20.42 -34.69 11.86
CA PHE A 172 -21.10 -33.57 11.21
C PHE A 172 -22.63 -33.74 11.23
N SER A 173 -23.38 -32.78 10.71
CA SER A 173 -24.83 -32.90 10.53
C SER A 173 -25.19 -34.08 9.61
N GLY A 174 -26.41 -34.60 9.74
CA GLY A 174 -26.85 -35.79 9.02
C GLY A 174 -26.58 -35.81 7.52
N PRO A 175 -26.94 -34.75 6.75
CA PRO A 175 -26.68 -34.67 5.31
C PRO A 175 -25.19 -34.72 4.96
N VAL A 176 -24.35 -34.04 5.74
CA VAL A 176 -22.90 -33.98 5.52
C VAL A 176 -22.26 -35.34 5.86
N GLU A 177 -22.63 -35.92 6.99
CA GLU A 177 -22.10 -37.23 7.43
C GLU A 177 -22.47 -38.34 6.45
N HIS A 178 -23.70 -38.29 5.91
CA HIS A 178 -24.15 -39.24 4.88
C HIS A 178 -23.32 -39.12 3.61
N ALA A 179 -23.07 -37.93 3.12
CA ALA A 179 -22.23 -37.69 1.93
C ALA A 179 -20.78 -38.12 2.17
N ILE A 180 -20.20 -37.86 3.36
CA ILE A 180 -18.85 -38.29 3.72
C ILE A 180 -18.75 -39.82 3.75
N ALA A 181 -19.73 -40.52 4.37
CA ALA A 181 -19.76 -41.97 4.41
C ALA A 181 -19.85 -42.60 3.01
N HIS A 182 -20.67 -42.03 2.10
CA HIS A 182 -20.73 -42.48 0.71
C HIS A 182 -19.39 -42.24 -0.02
N ILE A 183 -18.70 -41.14 0.23
CA ILE A 183 -17.38 -40.87 -0.35
C ILE A 183 -16.35 -41.88 0.14
N GLU A 184 -16.36 -42.22 1.43
CA GLU A 184 -15.48 -43.24 2.01
C GLU A 184 -15.69 -44.60 1.35
N GLU A 185 -16.94 -45.01 1.18
CA GLU A 185 -17.30 -46.28 0.56
C GLU A 185 -17.02 -46.30 -0.95
N ALA A 186 -17.36 -45.24 -1.68
CA ALA A 186 -17.26 -45.24 -3.14
C ALA A 186 -15.83 -45.01 -3.67
N ALA A 187 -14.99 -44.26 -2.95
CA ALA A 187 -13.71 -43.79 -3.49
C ALA A 187 -12.47 -44.14 -2.65
N LEU A 188 -12.62 -44.52 -1.37
CA LEU A 188 -11.52 -44.59 -0.42
C LEU A 188 -11.34 -45.95 0.28
N HIS A 189 -12.08 -46.97 -0.10
CA HIS A 189 -12.03 -48.30 0.54
C HIS A 189 -10.65 -48.96 0.45
N ASP A 190 -9.81 -48.61 -0.52
CA ASP A 190 -8.44 -49.08 -0.67
C ASP A 190 -7.44 -48.44 0.27
N LEU A 191 -7.81 -47.31 0.92
CA LEU A 191 -6.96 -46.61 1.87
C LEU A 191 -7.10 -47.15 3.30
N PRO A 192 -6.06 -47.02 4.14
CA PRO A 192 -6.18 -47.37 5.54
C PRO A 192 -7.34 -46.59 6.20
N GLN A 193 -8.15 -47.28 6.99
CA GLN A 193 -9.35 -46.75 7.63
C GLN A 193 -9.09 -45.42 8.39
N GLU A 194 -7.88 -45.26 8.95
CA GLU A 194 -7.46 -44.09 9.71
C GLU A 194 -7.29 -42.82 8.83
N GLN A 195 -7.17 -43.01 7.52
CA GLN A 195 -6.98 -41.93 6.55
C GLN A 195 -8.26 -41.58 5.78
N GLN A 196 -9.21 -42.51 5.70
CA GLN A 196 -10.39 -42.37 4.85
C GLN A 196 -11.18 -41.10 5.17
N ARG A 197 -11.39 -40.81 6.46
CA ARG A 197 -12.17 -39.65 6.88
C ARG A 197 -11.59 -38.32 6.42
N TRP A 198 -10.28 -38.14 6.57
CA TRP A 198 -9.64 -36.88 6.13
C TRP A 198 -9.74 -36.68 4.62
N TYR A 199 -9.48 -37.77 3.86
CA TYR A 199 -9.62 -37.72 2.41
C TYR A 199 -11.06 -37.50 1.97
N ALA A 200 -12.04 -38.11 2.63
CA ALA A 200 -13.45 -37.92 2.34
C ALA A 200 -13.91 -36.49 2.56
N ILE A 201 -13.50 -35.85 3.67
CA ILE A 201 -13.77 -34.46 3.93
C ILE A 201 -13.14 -33.58 2.85
N LYS A 202 -11.91 -33.86 2.42
CA LYS A 202 -11.24 -33.09 1.37
C LYS A 202 -11.86 -33.28 -0.03
N ILE A 203 -12.39 -34.44 -0.32
CA ILE A 203 -13.18 -34.67 -1.55
C ILE A 203 -14.49 -33.90 -1.47
N PHE A 204 -15.17 -33.91 -0.33
CA PHE A 204 -16.39 -33.12 -0.12
C PHE A 204 -16.11 -31.62 -0.32
N GLU A 205 -15.00 -31.09 0.19
CA GLU A 205 -14.53 -29.72 -0.01
C GLU A 205 -14.02 -29.46 -1.46
N ARG A 206 -14.01 -30.46 -2.33
CA ARG A 206 -13.48 -30.41 -3.72
C ARG A 206 -12.01 -29.99 -3.80
N ASP A 207 -11.17 -30.43 -2.87
CA ASP A 207 -9.73 -30.09 -2.85
C ASP A 207 -9.01 -30.68 -4.08
N SER A 208 -8.59 -29.79 -5.00
CA SER A 208 -7.99 -30.18 -6.29
C SER A 208 -6.74 -31.04 -6.14
N LYS A 209 -5.90 -30.74 -5.14
CA LYS A 209 -4.65 -31.50 -4.93
C LYS A 209 -4.90 -32.92 -4.44
N VAL A 210 -5.91 -33.10 -3.62
CA VAL A 210 -6.33 -34.43 -3.16
C VAL A 210 -6.93 -35.23 -4.31
N LEU A 211 -7.75 -34.60 -5.12
CA LEU A 211 -8.36 -35.24 -6.30
C LEU A 211 -7.32 -35.69 -7.34
N GLU A 212 -6.26 -34.87 -7.55
CA GLU A 212 -5.14 -35.24 -8.43
C GLU A 212 -4.34 -36.47 -7.90
N GLN A 213 -4.19 -36.58 -6.58
CA GLN A 213 -3.45 -37.67 -5.96
C GLN A 213 -4.20 -39.01 -6.02
N LEU A 214 -5.51 -38.96 -5.87
CA LEU A 214 -6.33 -40.20 -5.71
C LEU A 214 -6.72 -40.91 -7.02
N ASN A 215 -6.57 -40.24 -8.19
CA ASN A 215 -6.90 -40.82 -9.52
C ASN A 215 -8.29 -41.50 -9.60
N ILE A 216 -9.32 -40.92 -9.01
CA ILE A 216 -10.68 -41.47 -8.94
C ILE A 216 -11.31 -41.48 -10.34
N SER A 217 -12.09 -42.53 -10.68
CA SER A 217 -12.79 -42.62 -11.97
C SER A 217 -13.86 -41.53 -12.10
N LYS A 218 -14.13 -41.09 -13.33
CA LYS A 218 -15.10 -40.03 -13.59
C LYS A 218 -16.52 -40.40 -13.13
N ASP A 219 -16.92 -41.65 -13.33
CA ASP A 219 -18.26 -42.13 -12.95
C ASP A 219 -18.49 -42.05 -11.45
N VAL A 220 -17.47 -42.40 -10.65
CA VAL A 220 -17.51 -42.25 -9.18
C VAL A 220 -17.53 -40.80 -8.77
N LEU A 221 -16.75 -39.91 -9.45
CA LEU A 221 -16.78 -38.48 -9.15
C LEU A 221 -18.13 -37.83 -9.44
N ASP A 222 -18.81 -38.23 -10.55
CA ASP A 222 -20.15 -37.75 -10.90
C ASP A 222 -21.22 -38.21 -9.87
N HIS A 223 -21.04 -39.40 -9.31
CA HIS A 223 -21.92 -39.90 -8.24
C HIS A 223 -21.72 -39.10 -6.94
N ILE A 224 -20.48 -38.94 -6.49
CA ILE A 224 -20.10 -38.17 -5.31
C ILE A 224 -20.57 -36.70 -5.43
N GLU A 225 -20.43 -36.10 -6.61
CA GLU A 225 -20.87 -34.74 -6.86
C GLU A 225 -22.38 -34.57 -6.66
N THR A 226 -23.16 -35.59 -6.94
CA THR A 226 -24.62 -35.55 -6.70
C THR A 226 -24.94 -35.49 -5.20
N ASP A 227 -24.22 -36.24 -4.37
CA ASP A 227 -24.41 -36.23 -2.92
C ASP A 227 -23.94 -34.91 -2.29
N ILE A 228 -22.82 -34.36 -2.76
CA ILE A 228 -22.33 -33.04 -2.32
C ILE A 228 -23.36 -31.97 -2.64
N LYS A 229 -23.88 -31.93 -3.88
CA LYS A 229 -24.92 -30.94 -4.28
C LYS A 229 -26.21 -31.09 -3.49
N ALA A 230 -26.58 -32.30 -3.12
CA ALA A 230 -27.75 -32.52 -2.26
C ALA A 230 -27.54 -31.85 -0.89
N ALA A 231 -26.36 -32.03 -0.29
CA ALA A 231 -26.01 -31.41 0.98
C ALA A 231 -25.93 -29.88 0.88
N GLU A 232 -25.33 -29.34 -0.18
CA GLU A 232 -25.25 -27.90 -0.46
C GLU A 232 -26.67 -27.29 -0.63
N THR A 233 -27.55 -27.99 -1.31
CA THR A 233 -28.94 -27.52 -1.51
C THR A 233 -29.75 -27.53 -0.21
N GLU A 234 -29.53 -28.53 0.65
CA GLU A 234 -30.23 -28.65 1.93
C GLU A 234 -29.77 -27.61 2.95
N LEU A 235 -28.46 -27.29 2.95
CA LEU A 235 -27.86 -26.37 3.91
C LEU A 235 -27.69 -24.93 3.37
N ASP A 236 -28.06 -24.68 2.12
CA ASP A 236 -28.02 -23.35 1.43
C ASP A 236 -26.64 -22.68 1.51
N ASP A 237 -25.54 -23.47 1.40
CA ASP A 237 -24.17 -22.96 1.45
C ASP A 237 -23.24 -23.86 0.59
N ASP A 238 -22.03 -23.38 0.28
CA ASP A 238 -21.01 -24.18 -0.43
C ASP A 238 -20.34 -25.22 0.50
N ALA A 239 -19.80 -26.27 -0.11
CA ALA A 239 -19.25 -27.43 0.62
C ALA A 239 -18.13 -27.06 1.61
N GLU A 240 -17.26 -26.09 1.28
CA GLU A 240 -16.17 -25.65 2.15
C GLU A 240 -16.72 -24.85 3.34
N SER A 241 -17.66 -23.96 3.11
CA SER A 241 -18.34 -23.17 4.14
C SER A 241 -19.13 -24.07 5.09
N ILE A 242 -19.81 -25.09 4.56
CA ILE A 242 -20.54 -26.08 5.35
C ILE A 242 -19.60 -26.79 6.33
N ILE A 243 -18.50 -27.39 5.85
CA ILE A 243 -17.54 -28.08 6.72
C ILE A 243 -16.92 -27.13 7.75
N THR A 244 -16.63 -25.91 7.35
CA THR A 244 -16.10 -24.90 8.27
C THR A 244 -17.11 -24.57 9.37
N ASN A 245 -18.35 -24.34 9.03
CA ASN A 245 -19.43 -24.06 9.98
C ASN A 245 -19.67 -25.23 10.94
N GLU A 246 -19.73 -26.45 10.43
CA GLU A 246 -19.91 -27.67 11.21
C GLU A 246 -18.78 -27.85 12.26
N ARG A 247 -17.51 -27.58 11.86
CA ARG A 247 -16.38 -27.60 12.83
C ARG A 247 -16.55 -26.54 13.92
N TYR A 248 -17.02 -25.34 13.59
CA TYR A 248 -17.23 -24.29 14.59
C TYR A 248 -18.39 -24.62 15.53
N VAL A 249 -19.47 -25.25 15.04
CA VAL A 249 -20.57 -25.73 15.89
C VAL A 249 -20.03 -26.75 16.91
N TYR A 250 -19.28 -27.74 16.46
CA TYR A 250 -18.63 -28.72 17.35
C TYR A 250 -17.70 -28.05 18.37
N ILE A 251 -16.85 -27.12 17.95
CA ILE A 251 -15.92 -26.41 18.83
C ILE A 251 -16.68 -25.59 19.88
N ALA A 252 -17.78 -24.94 19.50
CA ALA A 252 -18.61 -24.19 20.44
C ALA A 252 -19.19 -25.08 21.54
N ASP A 253 -19.61 -26.29 21.21
CA ASP A 253 -20.11 -27.29 22.19
C ASP A 253 -18.98 -27.78 23.10
N VAL A 254 -17.79 -28.07 22.56
CA VAL A 254 -16.59 -28.43 23.33
C VAL A 254 -16.26 -27.32 24.33
N ILE A 255 -16.23 -26.06 23.90
CA ILE A 255 -15.90 -24.92 24.76
C ILE A 255 -16.95 -24.76 25.85
N LYS A 256 -18.22 -24.87 25.53
CA LYS A 256 -19.31 -24.78 26.51
C LYS A 256 -19.18 -25.83 27.60
N ALA A 257 -18.72 -27.03 27.26
CA ALA A 257 -18.51 -28.13 28.21
C ALA A 257 -17.25 -27.96 29.06
N CYS A 258 -16.15 -27.43 28.47
CA CYS A 258 -14.81 -27.48 29.09
C CYS A 258 -14.35 -26.14 29.70
N TYR A 259 -14.87 -25.00 29.24
CA TYR A 259 -14.33 -23.69 29.58
C TYR A 259 -15.31 -22.85 30.39
N LYS A 260 -14.88 -22.43 31.61
CA LYS A 260 -15.66 -21.53 32.48
C LYS A 260 -14.94 -20.20 32.63
N LYS A 261 -15.49 -19.16 32.00
CA LYS A 261 -15.03 -17.79 32.22
C LYS A 261 -15.55 -17.26 33.57
N LYS A 262 -14.68 -16.67 34.39
CA LYS A 262 -15.04 -16.04 35.67
C LYS A 262 -16.06 -14.89 35.46
N ASN A 263 -15.95 -14.17 34.35
CA ASN A 263 -16.81 -13.05 33.99
C ASN A 263 -17.78 -13.41 32.85
N ALA A 264 -18.33 -14.62 32.82
CA ALA A 264 -19.32 -15.02 31.86
C ALA A 264 -20.53 -14.05 31.93
N GLY A 265 -20.80 -13.36 30.83
CA GLY A 265 -21.90 -12.39 30.73
C GLY A 265 -21.52 -10.91 30.85
N LYS A 266 -20.27 -10.55 31.20
CA LYS A 266 -19.78 -9.16 31.06
C LYS A 266 -18.95 -9.03 29.79
N LEU A 267 -19.45 -8.23 28.84
CA LEU A 267 -18.67 -7.85 27.66
C LEU A 267 -17.35 -7.21 28.10
N SER A 268 -16.23 -7.66 27.54
CA SER A 268 -14.95 -7.00 27.70
C SER A 268 -15.02 -5.56 27.18
N VAL A 269 -14.06 -4.72 27.55
CA VAL A 269 -13.98 -3.36 26.98
C VAL A 269 -13.80 -3.45 25.47
N SER A 270 -12.99 -4.41 24.98
CA SER A 270 -12.82 -4.67 23.55
C SER A 270 -14.14 -5.03 22.88
N ASP A 271 -14.94 -5.95 23.44
CA ASP A 271 -16.22 -6.35 22.86
C ASP A 271 -17.22 -5.19 22.79
N LYS A 272 -17.19 -4.29 23.76
CA LYS A 272 -18.04 -3.08 23.76
C LYS A 272 -17.63 -2.11 22.65
N ILE A 273 -16.33 -1.91 22.47
CA ILE A 273 -15.80 -1.07 21.37
C ILE A 273 -16.13 -1.72 20.05
N ASP A 274 -15.90 -3.03 19.91
CA ASP A 274 -16.17 -3.79 18.68
C ASP A 274 -17.64 -3.72 18.27
N ARG A 275 -18.57 -3.77 19.23
CA ARG A 275 -20.01 -3.63 18.94
C ARG A 275 -20.35 -2.31 18.23
N VAL A 276 -19.57 -1.25 18.46
CA VAL A 276 -19.75 0.06 17.83
C VAL A 276 -18.94 0.13 16.53
N VAL A 277 -17.67 -0.22 16.58
CA VAL A 277 -16.71 -0.07 15.46
C VAL A 277 -16.98 -1.08 14.32
N THR A 278 -17.42 -2.29 14.64
CA THR A 278 -17.78 -3.31 13.64
C THR A 278 -19.24 -3.29 13.24
N ASN A 279 -20.00 -2.30 13.73
CA ASN A 279 -21.41 -2.16 13.37
C ASN A 279 -21.55 -1.88 11.86
N ARG A 280 -22.51 -2.54 11.24
CA ARG A 280 -22.77 -2.47 9.78
C ARG A 280 -22.95 -1.05 9.24
N TRP A 281 -23.57 -0.16 10.01
CA TRP A 281 -23.89 1.22 9.60
C TRP A 281 -22.90 2.24 10.17
N LEU A 282 -22.39 2.03 11.39
CA LEU A 282 -21.49 2.96 12.07
C LEU A 282 -20.02 2.71 11.74
N GLY A 283 -19.64 1.47 11.41
CA GLY A 283 -18.25 1.12 11.18
C GLY A 283 -17.59 1.91 10.05
N LEU A 284 -18.27 2.09 8.93
CA LEU A 284 -17.76 2.84 7.79
C LEU A 284 -17.61 4.35 8.06
N PRO A 285 -18.60 5.07 8.64
CA PRO A 285 -18.42 6.45 9.06
C PRO A 285 -17.32 6.67 10.10
N ILE A 286 -17.24 5.81 11.13
CA ILE A 286 -16.17 5.89 12.15
C ILE A 286 -14.81 5.74 11.49
N PHE A 287 -14.68 4.77 10.59
CA PHE A 287 -13.48 4.57 9.82
C PHE A 287 -13.10 5.81 9.00
N ALA A 288 -14.06 6.41 8.28
CA ALA A 288 -13.84 7.62 7.50
C ALA A 288 -13.32 8.77 8.38
N VAL A 289 -13.88 8.97 9.57
CA VAL A 289 -13.42 9.98 10.53
C VAL A 289 -12.01 9.69 11.04
N VAL A 290 -11.71 8.44 11.43
CA VAL A 290 -10.37 8.06 11.92
C VAL A 290 -9.32 8.28 10.83
N MET A 291 -9.61 7.88 9.60
CA MET A 291 -8.66 8.08 8.49
C MET A 291 -8.53 9.53 8.09
N PHE A 292 -9.63 10.30 8.11
CA PHE A 292 -9.56 11.74 7.92
C PHE A 292 -8.62 12.40 8.94
N LEU A 293 -8.73 12.05 10.22
CA LEU A 293 -7.83 12.58 11.27
C LEU A 293 -6.37 12.18 11.02
N VAL A 294 -6.12 10.91 10.63
CA VAL A 294 -4.76 10.44 10.29
C VAL A 294 -4.16 11.25 9.14
N TYR A 295 -4.93 11.43 8.06
CA TYR A 295 -4.45 12.20 6.91
C TYR A 295 -4.34 13.69 7.21
N TYR A 296 -5.28 14.26 7.96
CA TYR A 296 -5.22 15.66 8.37
C TYR A 296 -3.96 15.96 9.17
N ILE A 297 -3.61 15.09 10.13
CA ILE A 297 -2.38 15.25 10.93
C ILE A 297 -1.13 15.02 10.06
N ALA A 298 -1.15 14.03 9.17
CA ALA A 298 0.02 13.67 8.39
C ALA A 298 0.26 14.56 7.17
N MET A 299 -0.80 15.13 6.58
CA MET A 299 -0.70 15.83 5.30
C MET A 299 -0.97 17.34 5.39
N VAL A 300 -1.73 17.77 6.39
CA VAL A 300 -2.19 19.17 6.47
C VAL A 300 -1.54 19.94 7.65
N THR A 301 -1.18 19.25 8.75
CA THR A 301 -0.65 19.92 9.94
C THR A 301 0.79 19.51 10.23
N VAL A 302 1.01 18.55 11.12
CA VAL A 302 2.35 18.15 11.59
C VAL A 302 3.25 17.66 10.46
N GLY A 303 2.69 16.89 9.53
CA GLY A 303 3.47 16.34 8.43
C GLY A 303 3.85 17.38 7.40
N SER A 304 2.94 18.29 7.05
CA SER A 304 3.21 19.43 6.17
C SER A 304 4.30 20.33 6.77
N ALA A 305 4.08 20.88 7.97
CA ALA A 305 5.07 21.75 8.62
C ALA A 305 6.48 21.11 8.74
N ALA A 306 6.54 19.79 8.93
CA ALA A 306 7.82 19.09 8.97
C ALA A 306 8.45 18.91 7.58
N THR A 307 7.63 18.83 6.53
CA THR A 307 8.07 18.76 5.14
C THR A 307 8.53 20.11 4.63
N ASP A 308 7.78 21.19 4.93
CA ASP A 308 8.13 22.56 4.58
C ASP A 308 9.48 22.92 5.23
N TRP A 309 9.65 22.60 6.53
CA TRP A 309 10.97 22.75 7.17
C TRP A 309 12.08 21.92 6.48
N ALA A 310 11.77 20.74 5.96
CA ALA A 310 12.80 19.93 5.29
C ALA A 310 13.09 20.45 3.87
N ASN A 311 12.09 20.89 3.14
CA ASN A 311 12.27 21.43 1.79
C ASN A 311 12.94 22.80 1.81
N ASP A 312 12.37 23.76 2.54
CA ASP A 312 12.84 25.14 2.53
C ASP A 312 14.07 25.33 3.42
N GLY A 313 14.10 24.63 4.55
CA GLY A 313 15.22 24.71 5.48
C GLY A 313 16.40 23.80 5.12
N LEU A 314 16.21 22.48 5.15
CA LEU A 314 17.32 21.52 5.02
C LEU A 314 17.81 21.38 3.57
N PHE A 315 16.87 21.35 2.60
CA PHE A 315 17.14 21.17 1.16
C PHE A 315 16.92 22.45 0.35
N GLY A 316 16.50 23.54 0.97
CA GLY A 316 16.39 24.88 0.42
C GLY A 316 17.48 25.81 0.98
N ASP A 317 17.11 27.05 1.26
CA ASP A 317 18.06 28.11 1.63
C ASP A 317 18.60 28.00 3.05
N GLY A 318 17.79 27.48 3.99
CA GLY A 318 18.21 27.29 5.38
C GLY A 318 17.09 27.54 6.38
N TRP A 319 17.46 27.58 7.67
CA TRP A 319 16.48 27.79 8.75
C TRP A 319 17.09 28.47 9.96
N HIS A 320 16.26 29.16 10.75
CA HIS A 320 16.66 29.70 12.04
C HIS A 320 16.74 28.59 13.11
N LEU A 321 17.88 28.54 13.80
CA LEU A 321 18.12 27.54 14.84
C LEU A 321 17.06 27.64 15.96
N PHE A 322 16.34 26.54 16.20
CA PHE A 322 15.19 26.44 17.12
C PHE A 322 14.01 27.39 16.81
N GLY A 323 13.92 27.91 15.59
CA GLY A 323 12.88 28.85 15.18
C GLY A 323 13.03 30.25 15.81
N ILE A 324 14.20 30.55 16.41
CA ILE A 324 14.43 31.84 17.04
C ILE A 324 14.74 32.87 15.96
N GLY A 325 13.83 33.86 15.79
CA GLY A 325 13.91 34.85 14.75
C GLY A 325 13.13 34.59 13.47
N SER A 326 12.61 33.34 13.27
CA SER A 326 11.83 32.97 12.08
C SER A 326 10.63 33.92 11.85
N GLY A 327 9.81 34.15 12.87
CA GLY A 327 8.64 35.02 12.72
C GLY A 327 8.98 36.48 12.39
N ALA A 328 10.11 36.98 12.88
CA ALA A 328 10.55 38.34 12.52
C ALA A 328 11.11 38.39 11.10
N TYR A 329 11.76 37.32 10.66
CA TYR A 329 12.23 37.17 9.27
C TYR A 329 11.05 37.03 8.31
N GLU A 330 10.07 36.17 8.64
CA GLU A 330 8.85 35.97 7.83
C GLU A 330 8.11 37.29 7.65
N GLU A 331 7.89 38.06 8.74
CA GLU A 331 7.27 39.39 8.66
C GLU A 331 8.06 40.36 7.78
N ALA A 332 9.39 40.32 7.84
CA ALA A 332 10.24 41.17 7.01
C ALA A 332 10.20 40.75 5.53
N SER A 333 10.22 39.45 5.27
CA SER A 333 10.12 38.89 3.92
C SER A 333 8.75 39.13 3.29
N GLU A 334 7.67 38.93 4.04
CA GLU A 334 6.31 39.26 3.58
C GLU A 334 6.16 40.74 3.23
N ASN A 335 6.70 41.61 4.07
CA ASN A 335 6.66 43.06 3.80
C ASN A 335 7.51 43.43 2.58
N TYR A 336 8.66 42.77 2.38
CA TYR A 336 9.50 43.02 1.21
C TYR A 336 8.80 42.56 -0.06
N THR A 337 8.20 41.36 -0.03
CA THR A 337 7.44 40.80 -1.16
C THR A 337 6.23 41.65 -1.51
N ALA A 338 5.46 42.09 -0.52
CA ALA A 338 4.34 42.99 -0.72
C ALA A 338 4.78 44.36 -1.29
N ALA A 339 5.93 44.86 -0.85
CA ALA A 339 6.50 46.09 -1.39
C ALA A 339 6.96 45.92 -2.84
N SER A 340 7.64 44.84 -3.17
CA SER A 340 8.09 44.54 -4.53
C SER A 340 6.90 44.40 -5.46
N GLN A 341 5.87 43.61 -5.08
CA GLN A 341 4.64 43.45 -5.86
C GLN A 341 3.89 44.76 -6.08
N ALA A 342 3.83 45.60 -5.06
CA ALA A 342 3.21 46.93 -5.19
C ALA A 342 3.97 47.82 -6.16
N LEU A 343 5.30 47.77 -6.20
CA LEU A 343 6.13 48.53 -7.12
C LEU A 343 6.03 48.00 -8.54
N GLU A 344 6.08 46.66 -8.72
CA GLU A 344 5.95 45.98 -10.01
C GLU A 344 4.60 46.28 -10.67
N ALA A 345 3.49 46.23 -9.91
CA ALA A 345 2.16 46.56 -10.41
C ALA A 345 2.11 47.92 -11.12
N PHE A 346 2.88 48.91 -10.66
CA PHE A 346 2.99 50.23 -11.26
C PHE A 346 4.15 50.39 -12.26
N GLY A 347 4.74 49.22 -12.70
CA GLY A 347 5.78 49.18 -13.73
C GLY A 347 7.17 49.63 -13.26
N VAL A 348 7.45 49.47 -11.97
CA VAL A 348 8.78 49.71 -11.40
C VAL A 348 9.42 48.35 -11.11
N GLU A 349 10.32 47.92 -11.99
CA GLU A 349 11.15 46.75 -11.78
C GLU A 349 12.45 47.15 -11.09
N ILE A 350 12.82 46.44 -10.04
CA ILE A 350 14.06 46.63 -9.29
C ILE A 350 14.99 45.47 -9.62
N ASP A 351 16.08 45.78 -10.32
CA ASP A 351 17.16 44.82 -10.57
C ASP A 351 18.42 45.30 -9.79
N THR A 352 18.57 44.77 -8.57
CA THR A 352 19.71 45.07 -7.70
C THR A 352 21.02 44.46 -8.17
N GLU A 353 20.98 43.45 -9.06
CA GLU A 353 22.16 42.76 -9.60
C GLU A 353 22.76 43.45 -10.83
N ALA A 354 22.08 44.43 -11.38
CA ALA A 354 22.58 45.21 -12.51
C ALA A 354 23.87 45.96 -12.16
N GLU A 355 24.91 45.86 -13.00
CA GLU A 355 26.24 46.51 -12.77
C GLU A 355 26.15 48.04 -12.57
N ASP A 356 25.06 48.71 -12.98
CA ASP A 356 24.82 50.15 -12.95
C ASP A 356 23.63 50.55 -12.04
N PHE A 357 23.17 49.65 -11.15
CA PHE A 357 22.10 49.94 -10.21
C PHE A 357 22.48 51.09 -9.24
N ASP A 358 21.72 52.19 -9.26
CA ASP A 358 21.86 53.31 -8.35
C ASP A 358 20.58 53.45 -7.49
N ALA A 359 20.66 52.99 -6.24
CA ALA A 359 19.58 53.01 -5.28
C ALA A 359 18.99 54.40 -5.04
N ALA A 360 19.83 55.44 -5.10
CA ALA A 360 19.35 56.84 -4.89
C ALA A 360 18.55 57.34 -6.12
N ALA A 361 19.00 57.01 -7.32
CA ALA A 361 18.30 57.33 -8.55
C ALA A 361 16.98 56.55 -8.69
N ALA A 362 16.97 55.26 -8.33
CA ALA A 362 15.79 54.43 -8.28
C ALA A 362 14.72 54.99 -7.34
N LEU A 363 15.12 55.33 -6.12
CA LEU A 363 14.24 55.95 -5.11
C LEU A 363 13.66 57.30 -5.57
N GLU A 364 14.46 58.16 -6.23
CA GLU A 364 13.95 59.44 -6.78
C GLU A 364 12.93 59.20 -7.90
N GLN A 365 13.14 58.22 -8.77
CA GLN A 365 12.18 57.82 -9.79
C GLN A 365 10.86 57.33 -9.21
N MET A 366 10.93 56.45 -8.20
CA MET A 366 9.75 55.93 -7.50
C MET A 366 8.95 57.04 -6.84
N LYS A 367 9.61 57.95 -6.15
CA LYS A 367 8.96 59.13 -5.52
C LYS A 367 8.36 60.11 -6.52
N ALA A 368 8.86 60.15 -7.73
CA ALA A 368 8.38 61.04 -8.79
C ALA A 368 7.21 60.46 -9.57
N LEU A 369 6.90 59.14 -9.43
CA LEU A 369 5.85 58.48 -10.16
C LEU A 369 4.48 59.04 -9.78
N THR A 370 3.73 59.43 -10.77
CA THR A 370 2.32 59.84 -10.65
C THR A 370 1.50 58.95 -11.57
N PRO A 371 0.79 57.96 -11.01
CA PRO A 371 0.06 57.00 -11.80
C PRO A 371 -1.15 57.62 -12.48
N ALA A 372 -1.58 57.05 -13.57
CA ALA A 372 -2.78 57.42 -14.30
C ALA A 372 -4.07 56.90 -13.64
N GLU A 373 -3.97 55.81 -12.88
CA GLU A 373 -5.04 55.15 -12.15
C GLU A 373 -4.63 54.87 -10.72
N GLU A 374 -5.59 54.84 -9.76
CA GLU A 374 -5.35 54.62 -8.33
C GLU A 374 -5.06 53.15 -8.01
N SER A 375 -5.32 52.21 -8.93
CA SER A 375 -5.03 50.81 -8.81
C SER A 375 -4.38 50.25 -10.06
N ALA A 376 -3.50 49.27 -9.85
CA ALA A 376 -2.84 48.53 -10.91
C ALA A 376 -2.84 47.01 -10.56
N THR A 377 -2.67 46.13 -11.52
CA THR A 377 -2.62 44.69 -11.31
C THR A 377 -1.21 44.16 -11.51
N VAL A 378 -0.82 43.20 -10.67
CA VAL A 378 0.39 42.40 -10.82
C VAL A 378 -0.01 40.92 -10.84
N THR A 379 0.68 40.14 -11.62
CA THR A 379 0.48 38.68 -11.67
C THR A 379 1.48 38.00 -10.75
N VAL A 380 0.99 37.29 -9.76
CA VAL A 380 1.81 36.54 -8.81
C VAL A 380 1.65 35.04 -9.14
N GLU A 381 2.76 34.37 -9.31
CA GLU A 381 2.80 32.93 -9.59
C GLU A 381 3.10 32.13 -8.32
N ASP A 382 2.28 31.10 -8.01
CA ASP A 382 2.54 30.14 -6.93
C ASP A 382 3.61 29.13 -7.37
N GLU A 383 4.71 29.05 -6.65
CA GLU A 383 5.88 28.23 -6.99
C GLU A 383 5.59 26.72 -7.04
N GLU A 384 4.61 26.22 -6.28
CA GLU A 384 4.29 24.79 -6.24
C GLU A 384 3.31 24.37 -7.33
N THR A 385 2.29 25.18 -7.57
CA THR A 385 1.20 24.87 -8.51
C THR A 385 1.39 25.53 -9.87
N LEU A 386 2.25 26.54 -9.96
CA LEU A 386 2.42 27.44 -11.09
C LEU A 386 1.09 28.13 -11.47
N GLU A 387 0.22 28.33 -10.48
CA GLU A 387 -1.04 29.05 -10.64
C GLU A 387 -0.79 30.55 -10.52
N GLU A 388 -1.16 31.26 -11.56
CA GLU A 388 -1.07 32.73 -11.56
C GLU A 388 -2.33 33.34 -10.97
N THR A 389 -2.13 34.25 -10.05
CA THR A 389 -3.21 35.06 -9.44
C THR A 389 -2.99 36.51 -9.77
N GLU A 390 -3.99 37.17 -10.38
CA GLU A 390 -3.97 38.62 -10.54
C GLU A 390 -4.26 39.30 -9.19
N MET A 391 -3.26 40.00 -8.64
CA MET A 391 -3.41 40.79 -7.42
C MET A 391 -3.52 42.26 -7.77
N THR A 392 -4.39 42.97 -7.08
CA THR A 392 -4.59 44.42 -7.25
C THR A 392 -3.79 45.19 -6.23
N ALA A 393 -2.88 46.06 -6.69
CA ALA A 393 -2.16 47.00 -5.87
C ALA A 393 -2.80 48.39 -5.95
N TYR A 394 -2.83 49.10 -4.84
CA TYR A 394 -3.35 50.48 -4.74
C TYR A 394 -2.22 51.47 -4.54
N PHE A 395 -2.38 52.66 -5.09
CA PHE A 395 -1.33 53.71 -5.01
C PHE A 395 -1.27 54.36 -3.65
N SER A 396 -2.38 54.85 -3.10
CA SER A 396 -2.40 55.66 -1.87
C SER A 396 -3.18 55.05 -0.71
N ALA A 397 -4.23 54.29 -0.96
CA ALA A 397 -5.04 53.63 0.08
C ALA A 397 -5.75 52.38 -0.43
N ILE A 398 -5.72 51.30 0.37
CA ILE A 398 -6.49 50.09 0.13
C ILE A 398 -7.93 50.32 0.60
N PRO A 399 -8.97 50.13 -0.25
CA PRO A 399 -10.38 50.25 0.15
C PRO A 399 -10.78 49.24 1.25
N GLU A 400 -11.66 49.64 2.16
CA GLU A 400 -12.13 48.73 3.24
C GLU A 400 -12.93 47.53 2.74
N ASP A 401 -13.39 47.53 1.51
CA ASP A 401 -14.15 46.50 0.85
C ASP A 401 -13.28 45.70 -0.16
N ALA A 402 -11.98 45.91 -0.20
CA ALA A 402 -11.05 45.13 -1.02
C ALA A 402 -10.96 43.70 -0.51
N ASP A 403 -10.91 42.73 -1.42
CA ASP A 403 -10.76 41.32 -1.11
C ASP A 403 -9.30 41.04 -0.71
N GLU A 404 -9.07 40.60 0.51
CA GLU A 404 -7.73 40.33 1.03
C GLU A 404 -6.98 39.26 0.20
N ASP A 405 -7.69 38.30 -0.36
CA ASP A 405 -7.07 37.22 -1.14
C ASP A 405 -6.58 37.64 -2.53
N THR A 406 -7.04 38.78 -3.04
CA THR A 406 -6.69 39.29 -4.38
C THR A 406 -6.10 40.71 -4.32
N THR A 407 -5.73 41.20 -3.15
CA THR A 407 -5.15 42.57 -2.96
C THR A 407 -3.75 42.49 -2.38
N VAL A 408 -2.80 43.22 -2.97
CA VAL A 408 -1.45 43.37 -2.42
C VAL A 408 -1.54 44.04 -1.06
N ALA A 409 -0.90 43.45 -0.05
CA ALA A 409 -1.01 43.88 1.35
C ALA A 409 -0.41 45.28 1.63
N MET A 410 0.27 45.86 0.66
CA MET A 410 0.93 47.18 0.80
C MET A 410 0.54 48.13 -0.34
N THR A 411 0.39 49.42 -0.02
CA THR A 411 0.19 50.46 -1.06
C THR A 411 1.52 50.81 -1.73
N TYR A 412 1.46 51.35 -2.96
CA TYR A 412 2.67 51.86 -3.62
C TYR A 412 3.45 52.88 -2.77
N GLN A 413 2.74 53.82 -2.12
CA GLN A 413 3.39 54.83 -1.29
C GLN A 413 4.06 54.22 -0.06
N ASP A 414 3.43 53.25 0.58
CA ASP A 414 4.03 52.50 1.71
C ASP A 414 5.21 51.65 1.25
N ALA A 415 5.13 51.06 0.05
CA ALA A 415 6.23 50.29 -0.54
C ALA A 415 7.46 51.17 -0.80
N VAL A 416 7.28 52.36 -1.36
CA VAL A 416 8.38 53.33 -1.53
C VAL A 416 8.97 53.75 -0.17
N ALA A 417 8.14 53.98 0.84
CA ALA A 417 8.63 54.29 2.18
C ALA A 417 9.37 53.11 2.83
N TYR A 418 8.90 51.89 2.60
CA TYR A 418 9.55 50.64 3.06
C TYR A 418 10.95 50.49 2.43
N MET A 419 11.07 50.68 1.09
CA MET A 419 12.36 50.61 0.40
C MET A 419 13.32 51.73 0.79
N GLU A 420 12.81 52.91 1.14
CA GLU A 420 13.64 53.99 1.65
C GLU A 420 14.22 53.69 3.04
N GLU A 421 13.47 52.95 3.89
CA GLU A 421 13.88 52.65 5.25
C GLU A 421 14.76 51.40 5.33
N ASN A 422 14.43 50.35 4.55
CA ASN A 422 15.05 49.02 4.65
C ASN A 422 16.05 48.69 3.52
N GLY A 423 16.05 49.45 2.44
CA GLY A 423 16.88 49.19 1.24
C GLY A 423 16.14 48.35 0.20
N PHE A 424 16.86 48.01 -0.87
CA PHE A 424 16.32 47.27 -2.02
C PHE A 424 16.69 45.79 -2.02
N ASP A 425 17.60 45.40 -1.13
CA ASP A 425 18.02 44.01 -1.01
C ASP A 425 17.00 43.22 -0.20
N GLU A 426 16.83 41.95 -0.57
CA GLU A 426 16.02 41.03 0.23
C GLU A 426 16.52 40.93 1.67
N PRO A 427 15.62 40.76 2.65
CA PRO A 427 16.01 40.68 4.05
C PRO A 427 17.00 39.55 4.29
N ASP A 428 18.18 39.80 4.84
CA ASP A 428 19.18 38.80 5.19
C ASP A 428 18.69 37.96 6.39
N PRO A 429 18.38 36.65 6.22
CA PRO A 429 17.93 35.81 7.31
C PRO A 429 18.87 35.83 8.52
N ALA A 430 20.18 35.97 8.31
CA ALA A 430 21.19 36.01 9.39
C ALA A 430 21.08 37.24 10.30
N ALA A 431 20.41 38.29 9.85
CA ALA A 431 20.17 39.49 10.66
C ALA A 431 19.13 39.29 11.77
N TYR A 432 18.24 38.31 11.63
CA TYR A 432 17.11 38.08 12.54
C TYR A 432 17.38 36.98 13.59
N GLY A 433 18.41 36.15 13.40
CA GLY A 433 18.73 35.06 14.33
C GLY A 433 19.93 34.24 13.91
N VAL A 434 20.12 33.11 14.59
CA VAL A 434 21.17 32.16 14.19
C VAL A 434 20.69 31.36 12.97
N TRP A 435 21.14 31.83 11.82
CA TRP A 435 20.80 31.15 10.54
C TRP A 435 21.69 29.93 10.30
N VAL A 436 21.07 28.83 9.90
CA VAL A 436 21.74 27.60 9.46
C VAL A 436 21.45 27.42 7.98
N PRO A 437 22.42 27.64 7.10
CA PRO A 437 22.21 27.49 5.66
C PRO A 437 21.87 26.05 5.30
N GLY A 438 21.04 25.88 4.30
CA GLY A 438 20.65 24.57 3.78
C GLY A 438 21.79 23.80 3.14
N ILE A 439 21.55 22.51 2.88
CA ILE A 439 22.56 21.63 2.25
C ILE A 439 22.96 22.15 0.85
N PRO A 440 22.04 22.60 -0.03
CA PRO A 440 22.40 23.16 -1.33
C PRO A 440 23.36 24.32 -1.20
N VAL A 441 23.05 25.33 -0.36
CA VAL A 441 23.84 26.53 -0.14
C VAL A 441 25.23 26.19 0.41
N LEU A 442 25.34 25.24 1.35
CA LEU A 442 26.62 24.79 1.87
C LEU A 442 27.49 24.11 0.79
N ILE A 443 26.87 23.33 -0.09
CA ILE A 443 27.58 22.66 -1.18
C ILE A 443 27.98 23.67 -2.23
N GLU A 444 27.12 24.59 -2.59
CA GLU A 444 27.37 25.69 -3.54
C GLU A 444 28.56 26.53 -3.11
N ASN A 445 28.57 27.08 -1.88
CA ASN A 445 29.66 27.79 -1.31
C ASN A 445 30.98 27.00 -1.30
N GLY A 446 30.88 25.68 -1.06
CA GLY A 446 32.03 24.77 -1.12
C GLY A 446 32.58 24.62 -2.54
N LEU A 447 31.74 24.48 -3.54
CA LEU A 447 32.08 24.35 -4.94
C LEU A 447 32.70 25.65 -5.49
N ASP A 448 32.15 26.80 -5.14
CA ASP A 448 32.66 28.13 -5.51
C ASP A 448 34.05 28.40 -4.90
N SER A 449 34.25 28.00 -3.66
CA SER A 449 35.58 28.14 -3.01
C SER A 449 36.70 27.34 -3.67
N ILE A 450 36.35 26.24 -4.38
CA ILE A 450 37.27 25.37 -5.10
C ILE A 450 37.46 25.84 -6.56
N GLY A 451 36.59 26.73 -7.08
CA GLY A 451 36.56 27.17 -8.47
C GLY A 451 36.04 26.04 -9.38
N CYS A 452 34.95 25.40 -9.02
CA CYS A 452 34.36 24.30 -9.77
C CYS A 452 33.84 24.80 -11.13
N ALA A 453 33.92 23.94 -12.16
CA ALA A 453 33.35 24.27 -13.47
C ALA A 453 31.82 24.24 -13.42
N ASP A 454 31.15 25.20 -14.11
CA ASP A 454 29.68 25.40 -14.06
C ASP A 454 28.87 24.15 -14.38
N TRP A 455 29.27 23.37 -15.38
CA TRP A 455 28.58 22.12 -15.70
C TRP A 455 28.61 21.09 -14.56
N LEU A 456 29.71 21.09 -13.74
CA LEU A 456 29.81 20.18 -12.61
C LEU A 456 29.08 20.72 -11.39
N LYS A 457 28.99 22.05 -11.25
CA LYS A 457 28.14 22.70 -10.24
C LYS A 457 26.69 22.37 -10.50
N GLY A 458 26.19 22.57 -11.73
CA GLY A 458 24.82 22.19 -12.13
C GLY A 458 24.53 20.71 -11.94
N LEU A 459 25.45 19.79 -12.32
CA LEU A 459 25.26 18.36 -12.06
C LEU A 459 25.10 18.05 -10.56
N ILE A 460 25.88 18.70 -9.72
CA ILE A 460 25.85 18.43 -8.28
C ILE A 460 24.62 19.09 -7.63
N LEU A 461 24.35 20.34 -7.92
CA LEU A 461 23.24 21.07 -7.32
C LEU A 461 21.89 20.63 -7.91
N ASP A 462 21.67 20.76 -9.20
CA ASP A 462 20.37 20.52 -9.85
C ASP A 462 20.13 19.02 -10.10
N GLY A 463 21.19 18.29 -10.50
CA GLY A 463 21.09 16.86 -10.79
C GLY A 463 21.06 15.98 -9.55
N ILE A 464 21.89 16.25 -8.54
CA ILE A 464 22.05 15.37 -7.37
C ILE A 464 21.30 15.93 -6.16
N VAL A 465 21.62 17.17 -5.76
CA VAL A 465 21.13 17.73 -4.49
C VAL A 465 19.64 18.05 -4.59
N ALA A 466 19.22 18.78 -5.61
CA ALA A 466 17.79 19.07 -5.84
C ALA A 466 16.98 17.78 -6.06
N GLY A 467 17.47 16.86 -6.93
CA GLY A 467 16.78 15.61 -7.20
C GLY A 467 16.63 14.66 -6.01
N VAL A 468 17.63 14.61 -5.13
CA VAL A 468 17.57 13.82 -3.89
C VAL A 468 16.81 14.59 -2.81
N GLY A 469 16.97 15.91 -2.74
CA GLY A 469 16.28 16.81 -1.82
C GLY A 469 14.78 16.74 -1.96
N ALA A 470 14.27 16.87 -3.18
CA ALA A 470 12.85 16.74 -3.49
C ALA A 470 12.20 15.44 -2.97
N VAL A 471 12.97 14.34 -2.90
CA VAL A 471 12.45 13.08 -2.36
C VAL A 471 12.65 12.96 -0.86
N LEU A 472 13.77 13.42 -0.33
CA LEU A 472 14.04 13.38 1.11
C LEU A 472 13.24 14.42 1.89
N GLY A 473 12.85 15.52 1.26
CA GLY A 473 11.94 16.52 1.81
C GLY A 473 10.61 15.93 2.24
N PHE A 474 10.08 14.94 1.52
CA PHE A 474 8.84 14.23 1.91
C PHE A 474 9.01 13.18 3.01
N VAL A 475 10.23 12.86 3.43
CA VAL A 475 10.48 11.85 4.48
C VAL A 475 9.80 12.19 5.81
N PRO A 476 9.83 13.43 6.32
CA PRO A 476 9.18 13.77 7.58
C PRO A 476 7.68 13.48 7.57
N GLN A 477 6.96 13.91 6.54
CA GLN A 477 5.53 13.64 6.35
C GLN A 477 5.23 12.14 6.31
N MET A 478 6.06 11.38 5.59
CA MET A 478 5.96 9.93 5.52
C MET A 478 6.20 9.24 6.87
N LEU A 479 7.12 9.76 7.69
CA LEU A 479 7.38 9.23 9.04
C LEU A 479 6.19 9.48 9.96
N VAL A 480 5.55 10.65 9.90
CA VAL A 480 4.33 10.95 10.65
C VAL A 480 3.20 10.00 10.24
N LEU A 481 3.00 9.79 8.94
CA LEU A 481 2.01 8.85 8.43
C LEU A 481 2.30 7.42 8.91
N PHE A 482 3.55 6.96 8.81
CA PHE A 482 3.94 5.62 9.28
C PHE A 482 3.77 5.45 10.78
N LEU A 483 4.01 6.50 11.57
CA LEU A 483 3.80 6.50 13.02
C LEU A 483 2.33 6.26 13.35
N LEU A 484 1.43 7.01 12.73
CA LEU A 484 -0.01 6.91 12.96
C LEU A 484 -0.57 5.56 12.48
N LEU A 485 -0.14 5.11 11.29
CA LEU A 485 -0.55 3.80 10.77
C LEU A 485 -0.01 2.65 11.63
N ALA A 486 1.25 2.71 12.09
CA ALA A 486 1.82 1.71 12.98
C ALA A 486 1.07 1.67 14.33
N PHE A 487 0.62 2.81 14.83
CA PHE A 487 -0.22 2.89 16.02
C PHE A 487 -1.58 2.20 15.79
N LEU A 488 -2.29 2.51 14.71
CA LEU A 488 -3.59 1.90 14.37
C LEU A 488 -3.48 0.39 14.13
N GLU A 489 -2.39 -0.06 13.52
CA GLU A 489 -2.11 -1.48 13.31
C GLU A 489 -1.83 -2.18 14.64
N ALA A 490 -0.94 -1.61 15.45
CA ALA A 490 -0.53 -2.19 16.73
C ALA A 490 -1.65 -2.21 17.76
N CYS A 491 -2.56 -1.22 17.79
CA CYS A 491 -3.72 -1.26 18.70
C CYS A 491 -4.81 -2.26 18.25
N GLY A 492 -4.72 -2.82 17.03
CA GLY A 492 -5.66 -3.81 16.48
C GLY A 492 -6.86 -3.21 15.74
N TYR A 493 -6.89 -1.90 15.48
CA TYR A 493 -7.99 -1.23 14.76
C TYR A 493 -8.09 -1.66 13.30
N MET A 494 -6.94 -1.82 12.61
CA MET A 494 -6.90 -2.19 11.19
C MET A 494 -7.57 -3.54 10.89
N ALA A 495 -7.50 -4.50 11.83
CA ALA A 495 -8.17 -5.79 11.71
C ALA A 495 -9.71 -5.65 11.63
N ARG A 496 -10.28 -4.72 12.40
CA ARG A 496 -11.73 -4.44 12.43
C ARG A 496 -12.22 -3.85 11.13
N ILE A 497 -11.44 -2.93 10.59
CA ILE A 497 -11.76 -2.30 9.30
C ILE A 497 -11.76 -3.34 8.18
N ALA A 498 -10.72 -4.18 8.12
CA ALA A 498 -10.66 -5.25 7.15
C ALA A 498 -11.89 -6.19 7.24
N PHE A 499 -12.36 -6.48 8.45
CA PHE A 499 -13.56 -7.29 8.69
C PHE A 499 -14.85 -6.61 8.17
N VAL A 500 -15.03 -5.31 8.47
CA VAL A 500 -16.22 -4.56 8.03
C VAL A 500 -16.30 -4.48 6.50
N LEU A 501 -15.16 -4.28 5.85
CA LEU A 501 -15.07 -4.07 4.41
C LEU A 501 -14.95 -5.36 3.60
N ASP A 502 -14.64 -6.49 4.22
CA ASP A 502 -14.53 -7.78 3.53
C ASP A 502 -15.79 -8.11 2.72
N ARG A 503 -16.96 -7.89 3.30
CA ARG A 503 -18.25 -8.12 2.63
C ARG A 503 -18.44 -7.30 1.37
N VAL A 504 -17.88 -6.07 1.32
CA VAL A 504 -17.98 -5.18 0.18
C VAL A 504 -16.99 -5.61 -0.90
N PHE A 505 -15.73 -5.85 -0.51
CA PHE A 505 -14.66 -6.18 -1.44
C PHE A 505 -14.81 -7.56 -2.06
N ARG A 506 -15.32 -8.54 -1.32
CA ARG A 506 -15.64 -9.88 -1.87
C ARG A 506 -16.57 -9.83 -3.07
N LYS A 507 -17.57 -8.93 -3.06
CA LYS A 507 -18.47 -8.77 -4.22
C LYS A 507 -17.73 -8.35 -5.49
N PHE A 508 -16.59 -7.69 -5.35
CA PHE A 508 -15.73 -7.26 -6.45
C PHE A 508 -14.57 -8.23 -6.72
N GLY A 509 -14.54 -9.36 -5.99
CA GLY A 509 -13.51 -10.37 -6.17
C GLY A 509 -12.18 -10.09 -5.48
N LEU A 510 -12.10 -9.06 -4.66
CA LEU A 510 -10.96 -8.72 -3.81
C LEU A 510 -11.21 -9.19 -2.38
N SER A 511 -10.17 -9.60 -1.66
CA SER A 511 -10.29 -9.89 -0.23
C SER A 511 -10.49 -8.59 0.56
N GLY A 512 -11.16 -8.63 1.71
CA GLY A 512 -11.31 -7.45 2.57
C GLY A 512 -9.98 -6.88 3.05
N LYS A 513 -8.93 -7.70 3.11
CA LYS A 513 -7.57 -7.26 3.43
C LYS A 513 -6.97 -6.37 2.33
N SER A 514 -7.44 -6.45 1.08
CA SER A 514 -6.98 -5.62 -0.04
C SER A 514 -7.33 -4.14 0.12
N PHE A 515 -8.35 -3.84 0.91
CA PHE A 515 -8.74 -2.45 1.16
C PHE A 515 -7.67 -1.65 1.90
N ILE A 516 -6.97 -2.26 2.85
CA ILE A 516 -5.92 -1.59 3.64
C ILE A 516 -4.80 -1.04 2.74
N PRO A 517 -4.18 -1.85 1.84
CA PRO A 517 -3.24 -1.35 0.84
C PRO A 517 -3.77 -0.22 -0.03
N ILE A 518 -4.99 -0.35 -0.53
CA ILE A 518 -5.62 0.64 -1.40
C ILE A 518 -5.80 1.97 -0.68
N LEU A 519 -6.30 1.93 0.56
CA LEU A 519 -6.49 3.12 1.35
C LEU A 519 -5.18 3.82 1.68
N ILE A 520 -4.17 3.07 2.17
CA ILE A 520 -2.85 3.63 2.44
C ILE A 520 -2.24 4.23 1.16
N GLY A 521 -2.57 3.64 0.01
CA GLY A 521 -2.17 4.12 -1.32
C GLY A 521 -2.68 5.53 -1.67
N THR A 522 -3.77 6.00 -1.05
CA THR A 522 -4.25 7.39 -1.25
C THR A 522 -3.27 8.42 -0.71
N GLY A 523 -2.55 8.13 0.36
CA GLY A 523 -1.47 8.97 0.84
C GLY A 523 -0.19 8.78 0.03
N CYS A 524 0.30 7.54 -0.03
CA CYS A 524 1.48 7.18 -0.81
C CYS A 524 1.40 5.72 -1.28
N GLY A 525 1.71 5.49 -2.57
CA GLY A 525 1.69 4.16 -3.18
C GLY A 525 2.69 3.17 -2.56
N ILE A 526 3.84 3.63 -2.06
CA ILE A 526 4.89 2.78 -1.50
C ILE A 526 4.41 2.02 -0.25
N PRO A 527 3.94 2.70 0.81
CA PRO A 527 3.39 2.00 1.98
C PRO A 527 2.13 1.21 1.64
N GLY A 528 1.32 1.68 0.69
CA GLY A 528 0.17 0.94 0.18
C GLY A 528 0.58 -0.42 -0.36
N ILE A 529 1.57 -0.48 -1.25
CA ILE A 529 2.11 -1.73 -1.80
C ILE A 529 2.71 -2.59 -0.69
N MET A 530 3.47 -2.02 0.24
CA MET A 530 4.09 -2.76 1.35
C MET A 530 3.06 -3.36 2.31
N ALA A 531 1.91 -2.71 2.50
CA ALA A 531 0.82 -3.21 3.33
C ALA A 531 0.17 -4.48 2.75
N SER A 532 0.37 -4.77 1.46
CA SER A 532 -0.13 -6.00 0.83
C SER A 532 0.44 -7.29 1.44
N ARG A 533 1.51 -7.21 2.24
CA ARG A 533 2.06 -8.33 3.02
C ARG A 533 1.06 -8.94 4.00
N THR A 534 0.06 -8.18 4.42
CA THR A 534 -1.01 -8.66 5.30
C THR A 534 -1.97 -9.61 4.60
N ILE A 535 -1.89 -9.70 3.26
CA ILE A 535 -2.71 -10.58 2.44
C ILE A 535 -1.98 -11.92 2.29
N GLU A 536 -2.55 -12.97 2.85
CA GLU A 536 -1.96 -14.31 2.88
C GLU A 536 -2.04 -15.01 1.52
N ASN A 537 -3.18 -14.85 0.82
CA ASN A 537 -3.34 -15.44 -0.51
C ASN A 537 -2.47 -14.70 -1.54
N GLU A 538 -1.56 -15.42 -2.18
CA GLU A 538 -0.62 -14.84 -3.14
C GLU A 538 -1.30 -14.26 -4.39
N ARG A 539 -2.41 -14.85 -4.85
CA ARG A 539 -3.19 -14.35 -5.99
C ARG A 539 -3.84 -13.00 -5.66
N ASP A 540 -4.52 -12.92 -4.52
CA ASP A 540 -5.16 -11.69 -4.04
C ASP A 540 -4.12 -10.61 -3.74
N ARG A 541 -2.97 -10.98 -3.17
CA ARG A 541 -1.85 -10.06 -2.94
C ARG A 541 -1.32 -9.48 -4.22
N ARG A 542 -1.05 -10.30 -5.24
CA ARG A 542 -0.59 -9.86 -6.56
C ARG A 542 -1.60 -8.93 -7.22
N MET A 543 -2.88 -9.30 -7.20
CA MET A 543 -3.95 -8.48 -7.76
C MET A 543 -4.05 -7.13 -7.05
N THR A 544 -3.96 -7.12 -5.73
CA THR A 544 -3.95 -5.88 -4.92
C THR A 544 -2.75 -5.00 -5.26
N ILE A 545 -1.54 -5.57 -5.37
CA ILE A 545 -0.33 -4.81 -5.76
C ILE A 545 -0.50 -4.17 -7.15
N MET A 546 -1.13 -4.87 -8.10
CA MET A 546 -1.35 -4.38 -9.46
C MET A 546 -2.36 -3.22 -9.52
N THR A 547 -3.27 -3.12 -8.57
CA THR A 547 -4.38 -2.16 -8.61
C THR A 547 -4.26 -1.02 -7.58
N THR A 548 -3.50 -1.19 -6.51
CA THR A 548 -3.39 -0.22 -5.40
C THR A 548 -2.97 1.18 -5.85
N THR A 549 -2.14 1.30 -6.88
CA THR A 549 -1.59 2.58 -7.34
C THR A 549 -2.48 3.33 -8.33
N PHE A 550 -3.66 2.81 -8.67
CA PHE A 550 -4.62 3.51 -9.51
C PHE A 550 -5.28 4.70 -8.81
N ILE A 551 -5.38 4.64 -7.48
CA ILE A 551 -5.89 5.77 -6.72
C ILE A 551 -4.86 6.91 -6.69
N PRO A 552 -5.28 8.19 -6.73
CA PRO A 552 -4.36 9.31 -6.59
C PRO A 552 -3.64 9.26 -5.24
N CYS A 553 -2.33 9.47 -5.24
CA CYS A 553 -1.53 9.70 -4.03
C CYS A 553 -1.18 11.19 -3.93
N GLY A 554 -0.66 11.63 -2.78
CA GLY A 554 -0.29 13.04 -2.55
C GLY A 554 0.57 13.65 -3.66
N ALA A 555 1.58 12.93 -4.15
CA ALA A 555 2.45 13.36 -5.25
C ALA A 555 1.74 13.55 -6.63
N LYS A 556 0.49 13.09 -6.78
CA LYS A 556 -0.30 13.30 -7.99
C LYS A 556 -1.22 14.53 -7.88
N VAL A 557 -1.43 15.08 -6.68
CA VAL A 557 -2.37 16.18 -6.45
C VAL A 557 -1.95 17.48 -7.16
N PRO A 558 -0.69 17.94 -7.08
CA PRO A 558 -0.25 19.15 -7.77
C PRO A 558 -0.45 19.05 -9.29
N PHE A 559 -0.08 17.93 -9.89
CA PHE A 559 -0.30 17.67 -11.30
C PHE A 559 -1.80 17.68 -11.68
N ILE A 560 -2.68 17.11 -10.84
CA ILE A 560 -4.14 17.14 -11.07
C ILE A 560 -4.65 18.58 -10.98
N ALA A 561 -4.17 19.36 -10.02
CA ALA A 561 -4.51 20.78 -9.84
C ALA A 561 -4.06 21.62 -11.04
N MET A 562 -2.81 21.45 -11.49
CA MET A 562 -2.26 22.16 -12.65
C MET A 562 -3.11 21.92 -13.91
N ILE A 563 -3.47 20.67 -14.23
CA ILE A 563 -4.32 20.37 -15.39
C ILE A 563 -5.74 20.90 -15.22
N ALA A 564 -6.27 20.87 -13.99
CA ALA A 564 -7.59 21.44 -13.68
C ALA A 564 -7.59 22.98 -13.81
N GLY A 565 -6.54 23.65 -13.34
CA GLY A 565 -6.35 25.09 -13.46
C GLY A 565 -6.20 25.52 -14.91
N ALA A 566 -5.20 25.00 -15.59
CA ALA A 566 -4.86 25.39 -16.95
C ALA A 566 -5.96 25.15 -18.00
N LEU A 567 -6.68 24.01 -17.92
CA LEU A 567 -7.62 23.60 -18.98
C LEU A 567 -9.10 23.69 -18.61
N PHE A 568 -9.42 23.81 -17.31
CA PHE A 568 -10.79 23.74 -16.80
C PHE A 568 -11.13 24.84 -15.80
N GLY A 569 -10.32 25.90 -15.73
CA GLY A 569 -10.55 27.07 -14.87
C GLY A 569 -10.65 26.70 -13.39
N GLY A 570 -9.78 25.81 -12.89
CA GLY A 570 -9.74 25.38 -11.49
C GLY A 570 -10.92 24.55 -11.03
N SER A 571 -11.69 23.94 -11.95
CA SER A 571 -12.93 23.23 -11.63
C SER A 571 -12.73 22.08 -10.62
N PRO A 572 -13.33 22.15 -9.42
CA PRO A 572 -13.21 21.10 -8.40
C PRO A 572 -13.71 19.71 -8.86
N TRP A 573 -14.58 19.69 -9.89
CA TRP A 573 -15.12 18.46 -10.46
C TRP A 573 -14.06 17.62 -11.17
N VAL A 574 -13.06 18.26 -11.80
CA VAL A 574 -11.97 17.57 -12.49
C VAL A 574 -11.11 16.84 -11.46
N SER A 575 -10.68 17.54 -10.42
CA SER A 575 -9.90 16.95 -9.32
C SER A 575 -10.65 15.82 -8.60
N THR A 576 -11.94 16.04 -8.29
CA THR A 576 -12.78 15.02 -7.68
C THR A 576 -12.97 13.80 -8.60
N SER A 577 -13.15 14.02 -9.92
CA SER A 577 -13.32 12.93 -10.88
C SER A 577 -12.10 12.00 -10.96
N ALA A 578 -10.89 12.51 -10.74
CA ALA A 578 -9.67 11.71 -10.72
C ALA A 578 -9.72 10.61 -9.63
N TYR A 579 -10.22 10.93 -8.43
CA TYR A 579 -10.40 9.92 -7.38
C TYR A 579 -11.47 8.88 -7.75
N PHE A 580 -12.59 9.30 -8.32
CA PHE A 580 -13.63 8.37 -8.77
C PHE A 580 -13.15 7.46 -9.90
N ILE A 581 -12.35 7.97 -10.84
CA ILE A 581 -11.74 7.16 -11.90
C ILE A 581 -10.76 6.16 -11.30
N GLY A 582 -9.94 6.56 -10.34
CA GLY A 582 -9.03 5.65 -9.64
C GLY A 582 -9.78 4.52 -8.93
N MET A 583 -10.85 4.82 -8.20
CA MET A 583 -11.70 3.81 -7.55
C MET A 583 -12.38 2.89 -8.56
N ALA A 584 -12.97 3.45 -9.63
CA ALA A 584 -13.58 2.67 -10.69
C ALA A 584 -12.55 1.75 -11.38
N ALA A 585 -11.34 2.23 -11.64
CA ALA A 585 -10.26 1.46 -12.22
C ALA A 585 -9.88 0.25 -11.33
N ILE A 586 -9.81 0.41 -10.00
CA ILE A 586 -9.55 -0.68 -9.06
C ILE A 586 -10.65 -1.73 -9.14
N ILE A 587 -11.93 -1.30 -9.09
CA ILE A 587 -13.08 -2.21 -9.13
C ILE A 587 -13.14 -2.97 -10.45
N ILE A 588 -13.05 -2.26 -11.58
CA ILE A 588 -13.08 -2.83 -12.92
C ILE A 588 -11.94 -3.83 -13.10
N SER A 589 -10.72 -3.44 -12.73
CA SER A 589 -9.55 -4.32 -12.80
C SER A 589 -9.69 -5.55 -11.91
N GLY A 590 -10.20 -5.38 -10.68
CA GLY A 590 -10.46 -6.49 -9.76
C GLY A 590 -11.40 -7.53 -10.37
N ILE A 591 -12.55 -7.09 -10.91
CA ILE A 591 -13.51 -7.97 -11.56
C ILE A 591 -12.92 -8.65 -12.81
N MET A 592 -12.19 -7.90 -13.66
CA MET A 592 -11.60 -8.44 -14.88
C MET A 592 -10.50 -9.45 -14.60
N LEU A 593 -9.58 -9.13 -13.68
CA LEU A 593 -8.48 -10.01 -13.32
C LEU A 593 -8.99 -11.32 -12.70
N LYS A 594 -9.99 -11.25 -11.81
CA LYS A 594 -10.59 -12.44 -11.20
C LYS A 594 -11.19 -13.41 -12.21
N LYS A 595 -11.71 -12.92 -13.33
CA LYS A 595 -12.25 -13.75 -14.42
C LYS A 595 -11.17 -14.32 -15.37
N SER A 596 -9.90 -14.08 -15.07
CA SER A 596 -8.77 -14.66 -15.80
C SER A 596 -8.27 -15.94 -15.11
N LYS A 597 -7.75 -16.89 -15.88
CA LYS A 597 -7.20 -18.15 -15.37
C LYS A 597 -6.10 -17.97 -14.31
N LEU A 598 -5.36 -16.87 -14.36
CA LEU A 598 -4.22 -16.59 -13.45
C LEU A 598 -4.67 -16.18 -12.05
N PHE A 599 -5.86 -15.59 -11.92
CA PHE A 599 -6.40 -15.03 -10.66
C PHE A 599 -7.75 -15.66 -10.29
N ALA A 600 -8.22 -16.67 -11.05
CA ALA A 600 -9.45 -17.39 -10.77
C ALA A 600 -9.36 -18.15 -9.43
N GLY A 601 -10.49 -18.34 -8.78
CA GLY A 601 -10.66 -19.02 -7.48
C GLY A 601 -11.32 -18.12 -6.46
N ASP A 602 -11.89 -18.71 -5.40
CA ASP A 602 -12.54 -17.94 -4.36
C ASP A 602 -11.56 -17.11 -3.55
N PRO A 603 -11.92 -15.88 -3.13
CA PRO A 603 -11.12 -15.11 -2.22
C PRO A 603 -11.01 -15.88 -0.90
N ALA A 604 -9.80 -15.93 -0.32
CA ALA A 604 -9.58 -16.63 0.93
C ALA A 604 -10.61 -16.18 1.99
N PRO A 605 -11.25 -17.12 2.71
CA PRO A 605 -12.20 -16.75 3.73
C PRO A 605 -11.51 -15.86 4.76
N PHE A 606 -12.19 -14.79 5.18
CA PHE A 606 -11.67 -13.85 6.16
C PHE A 606 -11.72 -14.50 7.55
N VAL A 607 -10.79 -15.41 7.82
CA VAL A 607 -10.60 -16.01 9.14
C VAL A 607 -9.54 -15.19 9.88
N MET A 608 -9.93 -14.05 10.42
CA MET A 608 -9.02 -13.22 11.23
C MET A 608 -9.66 -12.96 12.58
N GLU A 609 -8.95 -13.32 13.65
CA GLU A 609 -9.34 -12.86 14.98
C GLU A 609 -9.25 -11.36 15.04
N LEU A 610 -10.23 -10.77 15.73
CA LEU A 610 -10.11 -9.41 16.19
C LEU A 610 -9.26 -9.42 17.48
N PRO A 611 -7.96 -9.11 17.43
CA PRO A 611 -7.12 -9.12 18.62
C PRO A 611 -7.68 -8.16 19.64
N ALA A 612 -7.63 -8.45 20.95
CA ALA A 612 -8.09 -7.53 21.96
C ALA A 612 -7.37 -6.17 21.82
N TYR A 613 -8.10 -5.06 22.01
CA TYR A 613 -7.47 -3.74 22.00
C TYR A 613 -6.44 -3.65 23.12
N HIS A 614 -5.27 -3.17 22.78
CA HIS A 614 -4.22 -2.88 23.75
C HIS A 614 -3.48 -1.60 23.36
N TRP A 615 -2.97 -0.89 24.35
CA TRP A 615 -2.09 0.23 24.08
C TRP A 615 -0.75 -0.30 23.56
N PRO A 616 -0.34 0.10 22.36
CA PRO A 616 0.94 -0.32 21.84
C PRO A 616 2.08 0.32 22.63
N THR A 617 3.16 -0.42 22.82
CA THR A 617 4.37 0.15 23.42
C THR A 617 5.00 1.15 22.46
N LEU A 618 5.34 2.34 22.94
CA LEU A 618 5.93 3.40 22.13
C LEU A 618 7.16 2.91 21.35
N GLY A 619 8.01 2.10 21.98
CA GLY A 619 9.19 1.52 21.33
C GLY A 619 8.87 0.67 20.11
N ASN A 620 7.79 -0.13 20.13
CA ASN A 620 7.39 -0.94 18.99
C ASN A 620 6.85 -0.08 17.84
N VAL A 621 6.08 0.96 18.15
CA VAL A 621 5.54 1.88 17.14
C VAL A 621 6.67 2.66 16.47
N LEU A 622 7.58 3.25 17.26
CA LEU A 622 8.74 3.98 16.73
C LEU A 622 9.68 3.09 15.90
N ARG A 623 9.90 1.86 16.34
CA ARG A 623 10.71 0.91 15.59
C ARG A 623 10.05 0.55 14.25
N SER A 624 8.75 0.26 14.23
CA SER A 624 8.01 -0.02 13.01
C SER A 624 8.01 1.17 12.04
N MET A 625 7.83 2.39 12.56
CA MET A 625 7.95 3.63 11.80
C MET A 625 9.34 3.75 11.17
N TRP A 626 10.41 3.60 11.98
CA TRP A 626 11.79 3.76 11.52
C TRP A 626 12.21 2.69 10.50
N GLU A 627 11.84 1.42 10.70
CA GLU A 627 12.14 0.34 9.75
C GLU A 627 11.52 0.60 8.37
N ARG A 628 10.29 1.14 8.34
CA ARG A 628 9.60 1.53 7.10
C ARG A 628 10.25 2.77 6.47
N GLY A 629 10.51 3.81 7.26
CA GLY A 629 11.17 5.04 6.82
C GLY A 629 12.59 4.80 6.30
N TRP A 630 13.41 4.05 7.04
CA TRP A 630 14.77 3.71 6.61
C TRP A 630 14.82 2.91 5.31
N SER A 631 13.86 1.98 5.14
CA SER A 631 13.71 1.24 3.88
C SER A 631 13.39 2.16 2.70
N PHE A 632 12.66 3.25 2.92
CA PHE A 632 12.38 4.28 1.92
C PHE A 632 13.63 5.10 1.61
N ILE A 633 14.28 5.68 2.62
CA ILE A 633 15.49 6.50 2.49
C ILE A 633 16.60 5.76 1.73
N LYS A 634 16.86 4.50 2.09
CA LYS A 634 17.88 3.69 1.41
C LYS A 634 17.60 3.47 -0.07
N LYS A 635 16.33 3.36 -0.46
CA LYS A 635 15.94 3.19 -1.86
C LYS A 635 15.97 4.52 -2.62
N ALA A 636 15.52 5.60 -1.99
CA ALA A 636 15.61 6.95 -2.53
C ALA A 636 17.06 7.31 -2.87
N GLY A 637 17.99 7.09 -1.94
CA GLY A 637 19.40 7.36 -2.15
C GLY A 637 20.12 6.51 -3.19
N THR A 638 19.47 5.53 -3.84
CA THR A 638 20.12 4.72 -4.88
C THR A 638 19.44 4.84 -6.24
N ILE A 639 18.18 4.43 -6.34
CA ILE A 639 17.47 4.37 -7.63
C ILE A 639 17.12 5.76 -8.12
N ILE A 640 16.63 6.61 -7.21
CA ILE A 640 16.19 7.96 -7.55
C ILE A 640 17.42 8.81 -7.93
N LEU A 641 18.47 8.77 -7.14
CA LEU A 641 19.73 9.46 -7.47
C LEU A 641 20.24 9.13 -8.89
N LEU A 642 20.28 7.86 -9.25
CA LEU A 642 20.72 7.47 -10.59
C LEU A 642 19.75 7.98 -11.68
N SER A 643 18.45 8.00 -11.37
CA SER A 643 17.41 8.47 -12.30
C SER A 643 17.47 9.98 -12.47
N THR A 644 17.68 10.75 -11.40
CA THR A 644 17.75 12.21 -11.48
C THR A 644 19.01 12.66 -12.25
N ILE A 645 20.16 12.03 -12.01
CA ILE A 645 21.37 12.27 -12.79
C ILE A 645 21.15 11.97 -14.28
N PHE A 646 20.47 10.85 -14.58
CA PHE A 646 20.19 10.48 -15.97
C PHE A 646 19.23 11.50 -16.64
N VAL A 647 18.16 11.92 -15.94
CA VAL A 647 17.21 12.91 -16.46
C VAL A 647 17.91 14.24 -16.67
N TRP A 648 18.64 14.75 -15.64
CA TRP A 648 19.41 15.99 -15.75
C TRP A 648 20.37 15.96 -16.96
N PHE A 649 21.17 14.91 -17.11
CA PHE A 649 22.08 14.77 -18.23
C PHE A 649 21.35 14.79 -19.59
N THR A 650 20.23 14.09 -19.71
CA THR A 650 19.48 14.04 -20.97
C THR A 650 18.70 15.33 -21.25
N THR A 651 18.40 16.14 -20.23
CA THR A 651 17.74 17.45 -20.39
C THR A 651 18.73 18.53 -20.83
N TYR A 652 19.88 18.61 -20.15
CA TYR A 652 20.83 19.72 -20.39
C TYR A 652 21.92 19.41 -21.41
N PHE A 653 21.94 18.23 -22.01
CA PHE A 653 22.87 17.90 -23.11
C PHE A 653 22.14 17.55 -24.39
N GLY A 654 22.65 18.08 -25.49
CA GLY A 654 22.08 17.87 -26.83
C GLY A 654 23.04 18.22 -27.96
N VAL A 655 22.51 18.22 -29.16
CA VAL A 655 23.27 18.54 -30.38
C VAL A 655 22.69 19.78 -31.04
N VAL A 656 23.47 20.88 -31.01
CA VAL A 656 23.13 22.15 -31.68
C VAL A 656 24.23 22.40 -32.73
N ASP A 657 23.82 22.71 -33.93
CA ASP A 657 24.72 22.98 -35.07
C ASP A 657 25.75 21.87 -35.37
N GLY A 658 25.40 20.61 -35.04
CA GLY A 658 26.27 19.46 -35.24
C GLY A 658 27.34 19.25 -34.16
N SER A 659 27.37 20.07 -33.14
CA SER A 659 28.26 19.89 -31.97
C SER A 659 27.46 19.44 -30.74
N PHE A 660 28.03 18.48 -30.01
CA PHE A 660 27.47 18.05 -28.73
C PHE A 660 27.92 19.02 -27.64
N GLN A 661 26.95 19.68 -26.98
CA GLN A 661 27.22 20.68 -25.96
C GLN A 661 26.17 20.69 -24.86
N MET A 662 26.48 21.40 -23.77
CA MET A 662 25.48 21.75 -22.77
C MET A 662 24.55 22.83 -23.33
N LEU A 663 23.27 22.65 -23.08
CA LEU A 663 22.20 23.50 -23.60
C LEU A 663 21.81 24.57 -22.56
N SER A 664 21.50 25.77 -23.03
CA SER A 664 20.77 26.76 -22.25
C SER A 664 19.28 26.45 -22.25
N GLU A 665 18.50 27.08 -21.39
CA GLU A 665 17.07 26.79 -21.22
C GLU A 665 16.27 26.99 -22.51
N ASP A 666 16.60 27.99 -23.31
CA ASP A 666 16.02 28.26 -24.62
C ASP A 666 16.36 27.21 -25.70
N GLN A 667 17.32 26.31 -25.43
CA GLN A 667 17.76 25.26 -26.39
C GLN A 667 17.32 23.84 -26.01
N ILE A 668 16.48 23.69 -24.99
CA ILE A 668 16.03 22.38 -24.47
C ILE A 668 15.35 21.51 -25.55
N ASP A 669 14.77 22.12 -26.58
CA ASP A 669 14.19 21.42 -27.74
C ASP A 669 15.20 20.55 -28.50
N HIS A 670 16.51 20.86 -28.41
CA HIS A 670 17.60 20.10 -28.99
C HIS A 670 18.23 19.07 -28.06
N SER A 671 17.64 18.86 -26.88
CA SER A 671 18.12 17.92 -25.86
C SER A 671 17.97 16.46 -26.29
N ILE A 672 18.78 15.60 -25.68
CA ILE A 672 18.63 14.13 -25.83
C ILE A 672 17.23 13.70 -25.37
N LEU A 673 16.71 14.34 -24.33
CA LEU A 673 15.39 14.04 -23.78
C LEU A 673 14.29 14.41 -24.78
N ALA A 674 14.40 15.55 -25.46
CA ALA A 674 13.48 15.94 -26.53
C ALA A 674 13.54 14.95 -27.71
N ALA A 675 14.74 14.50 -28.10
CA ALA A 675 14.90 13.49 -29.14
C ALA A 675 14.22 12.15 -28.76
N ILE A 676 14.37 11.72 -27.51
CA ILE A 676 13.68 10.53 -26.98
C ILE A 676 12.17 10.76 -26.95
N GLY A 677 11.73 11.94 -26.50
CA GLY A 677 10.33 12.33 -26.49
C GLY A 677 9.69 12.25 -27.88
N ASN A 678 10.33 12.84 -28.88
CA ASN A 678 9.89 12.79 -30.28
C ASN A 678 9.80 11.35 -30.84
N LEU A 679 10.73 10.48 -30.44
CA LEU A 679 10.74 9.07 -30.85
C LEU A 679 9.49 8.31 -30.36
N ILE A 680 8.96 8.67 -29.20
CA ILE A 680 7.82 7.96 -28.57
C ILE A 680 6.50 8.73 -28.63
N ALA A 681 6.52 10.02 -28.92
CA ALA A 681 5.33 10.89 -28.96
C ALA A 681 4.20 10.34 -29.84
N TRP A 682 4.56 9.70 -30.97
CA TRP A 682 3.59 9.09 -31.89
C TRP A 682 2.70 8.01 -31.21
N ILE A 683 3.19 7.35 -30.15
CA ILE A 683 2.43 6.35 -29.41
C ILE A 683 1.22 7.00 -28.72
N PHE A 684 1.34 8.26 -28.33
CA PHE A 684 0.32 9.01 -27.59
C PHE A 684 -0.61 9.83 -28.51
N THR A 685 -0.33 9.90 -29.82
CA THR A 685 -1.20 10.55 -30.80
C THR A 685 -2.66 10.06 -30.75
N PRO A 686 -2.95 8.73 -30.59
CA PRO A 686 -4.32 8.25 -30.44
C PRO A 686 -5.03 8.69 -29.17
N LEU A 687 -4.29 9.20 -28.19
CA LEU A 687 -4.78 9.71 -26.90
C LEU A 687 -5.04 11.23 -26.95
N GLY A 688 -4.65 11.89 -28.05
CA GLY A 688 -4.87 13.31 -28.27
C GLY A 688 -3.70 14.23 -27.89
N TRP A 689 -2.58 13.71 -27.37
CA TRP A 689 -1.42 14.46 -26.89
C TRP A 689 -0.10 13.87 -27.40
N GLY A 690 0.02 13.79 -28.72
CA GLY A 690 1.20 13.26 -29.40
C GLY A 690 2.35 14.25 -29.57
N ASN A 691 2.53 15.22 -28.67
CA ASN A 691 3.66 16.14 -28.61
C ASN A 691 4.79 15.56 -27.75
N TRP A 692 6.03 15.96 -28.00
CA TRP A 692 7.18 15.42 -27.31
C TRP A 692 7.24 15.90 -25.84
N GLN A 693 6.77 17.11 -25.54
CA GLN A 693 6.75 17.69 -24.21
C GLN A 693 5.88 16.84 -23.25
N ALA A 694 4.66 16.52 -23.65
CA ALA A 694 3.77 15.65 -22.87
C ALA A 694 4.34 14.22 -22.73
N ALA A 695 4.98 13.70 -23.77
CA ALA A 695 5.63 12.39 -23.71
C ALA A 695 6.78 12.39 -22.70
N VAL A 696 7.61 13.43 -22.70
CA VAL A 696 8.71 13.63 -21.74
C VAL A 696 8.17 13.79 -20.33
N ALA A 697 7.17 14.66 -20.11
CA ALA A 697 6.56 14.84 -18.78
C ALA A 697 5.99 13.52 -18.23
N SER A 698 5.43 12.66 -19.08
CA SER A 698 4.99 11.32 -18.66
C SER A 698 6.14 10.40 -18.25
N ILE A 699 7.32 10.52 -18.88
CA ILE A 699 8.53 9.75 -18.55
C ILE A 699 9.15 10.26 -17.24
N THR A 700 9.33 11.58 -17.11
CA THR A 700 9.88 12.18 -15.88
C THR A 700 8.98 11.89 -14.69
N GLY A 701 7.66 11.87 -14.90
CA GLY A 701 6.68 11.40 -13.91
C GLY A 701 6.78 9.93 -13.51
N LEU A 702 7.59 9.10 -14.16
CA LEU A 702 7.96 7.77 -13.65
C LEU A 702 9.08 7.84 -12.60
N VAL A 703 9.92 8.86 -12.64
CA VAL A 703 10.94 9.08 -11.60
C VAL A 703 10.23 9.47 -10.31
N ALA A 704 9.50 10.57 -10.36
CA ALA A 704 8.64 11.06 -9.29
C ALA A 704 7.42 11.75 -9.92
N LYS A 705 6.22 11.58 -9.37
CA LYS A 705 4.99 12.09 -10.02
C LYS A 705 4.86 13.60 -9.96
N GLU A 706 5.42 14.23 -8.97
CA GLU A 706 5.57 15.67 -8.83
C GLU A 706 6.42 16.30 -9.95
N ASN A 707 7.40 15.58 -10.46
CA ASN A 707 8.24 16.04 -11.57
C ASN A 707 7.45 16.29 -12.88
N ILE A 708 6.20 15.86 -12.97
CA ILE A 708 5.35 16.22 -14.12
C ILE A 708 5.10 17.71 -14.13
N VAL A 709 4.82 18.32 -12.97
CA VAL A 709 4.57 19.76 -12.83
C VAL A 709 5.82 20.55 -13.21
N GLY A 710 6.96 20.27 -12.56
CA GLY A 710 8.21 20.94 -12.86
C GLY A 710 8.64 20.77 -14.33
N THR A 711 8.49 19.57 -14.92
CA THR A 711 8.81 19.36 -16.34
C THR A 711 7.88 20.16 -17.27
N LEU A 712 6.57 20.20 -16.98
CA LEU A 712 5.63 21.01 -17.76
C LEU A 712 5.91 22.50 -17.56
N GLY A 713 6.25 22.95 -16.34
CA GLY A 713 6.67 24.31 -16.03
C GLY A 713 7.86 24.73 -16.89
N ILE A 714 8.94 23.99 -16.90
CA ILE A 714 10.13 24.25 -17.72
C ILE A 714 9.81 24.25 -19.22
N LEU A 715 9.04 23.26 -19.69
CA LEU A 715 8.78 23.07 -21.14
C LEU A 715 7.73 24.01 -21.72
N TYR A 716 6.89 24.61 -20.90
CA TYR A 716 5.85 25.56 -21.31
C TYR A 716 6.00 26.93 -20.64
N GLY A 717 7.00 27.14 -19.78
CA GLY A 717 7.27 28.40 -19.07
C GLY A 717 8.12 29.42 -19.84
N GLY A 718 8.60 29.12 -21.04
CA GLY A 718 9.44 30.05 -21.82
C GLY A 718 8.62 31.09 -22.59
N GLY A 719 8.71 32.40 -22.26
CA GLY A 719 8.13 33.53 -22.98
C GLY A 719 7.24 34.46 -22.15
N ASP A 720 6.64 35.47 -22.79
CA ASP A 720 5.78 36.46 -22.11
C ASP A 720 4.39 35.91 -21.68
N ALA A 721 4.08 34.67 -21.98
CA ALA A 721 2.81 34.04 -21.61
C ALA A 721 2.99 33.01 -20.51
N SER A 722 2.02 32.94 -19.58
CA SER A 722 2.03 32.02 -18.46
C SER A 722 2.08 30.57 -18.89
N VAL A 723 2.63 29.71 -18.02
CA VAL A 723 2.63 28.24 -18.20
C VAL A 723 1.22 27.71 -18.47
N TYR A 724 0.23 28.25 -17.76
CA TYR A 724 -1.19 27.86 -17.90
C TYR A 724 -1.75 28.24 -19.27
N ALA A 725 -1.44 29.44 -19.76
CA ALA A 725 -1.86 29.89 -21.08
C ALA A 725 -1.21 29.04 -22.21
N ASN A 726 0.08 28.74 -22.06
CA ASN A 726 0.79 27.89 -23.03
C ASN A 726 0.28 26.45 -23.01
N LEU A 727 -0.05 25.89 -21.86
CA LEU A 727 -0.70 24.59 -21.73
C LEU A 727 -2.10 24.60 -22.36
N ALA A 728 -2.90 25.65 -22.16
CA ALA A 728 -4.23 25.79 -22.76
C ALA A 728 -4.19 25.87 -24.29
N GLN A 729 -3.11 26.38 -24.86
CA GLN A 729 -2.88 26.38 -26.32
C GLN A 729 -2.42 25.00 -26.84
N ALA A 730 -1.59 24.30 -26.05
CA ALA A 730 -1.01 23.01 -26.46
C ALA A 730 -1.99 21.84 -26.33
N PHE A 731 -2.94 21.91 -25.40
CA PHE A 731 -3.90 20.84 -25.11
C PHE A 731 -5.34 21.32 -25.33
N THR A 732 -6.12 20.50 -26.03
CA THR A 732 -7.58 20.62 -25.93
C THR A 732 -8.05 20.05 -24.58
N GLY A 733 -9.18 20.51 -24.02
CA GLY A 733 -9.70 20.00 -22.74
C GLY A 733 -9.83 18.46 -22.70
N LEU A 734 -10.25 17.83 -23.81
CA LEU A 734 -10.30 16.35 -23.91
C LEU A 734 -8.91 15.70 -23.92
N ALA A 735 -7.94 16.30 -24.62
CA ALA A 735 -6.57 15.79 -24.66
C ALA A 735 -5.91 15.91 -23.27
N GLY A 736 -6.08 17.06 -22.60
CA GLY A 736 -5.58 17.28 -21.25
C GLY A 736 -6.21 16.34 -20.24
N TYR A 737 -7.52 16.09 -20.31
CA TYR A 737 -8.17 15.11 -19.44
C TYR A 737 -7.70 13.67 -19.72
N SER A 738 -7.47 13.33 -20.98
CA SER A 738 -6.86 12.05 -21.39
C SER A 738 -5.44 11.90 -20.83
N PHE A 739 -4.63 12.97 -20.89
CA PHE A 739 -3.29 13.02 -20.31
C PHE A 739 -3.31 12.85 -18.79
N LEU A 740 -4.23 13.55 -18.11
CA LEU A 740 -4.45 13.40 -16.67
C LEU A 740 -4.76 11.94 -16.30
N VAL A 741 -5.72 11.32 -16.97
CA VAL A 741 -6.13 9.94 -16.67
C VAL A 741 -5.02 8.94 -16.99
N PHE A 742 -4.25 9.14 -18.06
CA PHE A 742 -3.11 8.29 -18.37
C PHE A 742 -2.07 8.34 -17.23
N ASN A 743 -1.64 9.53 -16.80
CA ASN A 743 -0.64 9.69 -15.76
C ASN A 743 -1.15 9.30 -14.37
N LEU A 744 -2.47 9.36 -14.16
CA LEU A 744 -3.12 8.84 -12.96
C LEU A 744 -3.01 7.31 -12.86
N LEU A 745 -3.31 6.58 -13.95
CA LEU A 745 -3.47 5.12 -13.95
C LEU A 745 -2.21 4.36 -14.42
N CYS A 746 -1.25 5.02 -15.08
CA CYS A 746 -0.03 4.36 -15.54
C CYS A 746 0.85 3.89 -14.38
N ALA A 747 1.97 3.26 -14.70
CA ALA A 747 2.94 2.80 -13.71
C ALA A 747 3.30 3.92 -12.71
N PRO A 748 3.41 3.61 -11.41
CA PRO A 748 3.74 4.58 -10.38
C PRO A 748 5.23 5.00 -10.48
N CYS A 749 5.65 5.92 -9.60
CA CYS A 749 7.04 6.36 -9.50
C CYS A 749 8.03 5.18 -9.26
N PHE A 750 9.31 5.36 -9.60
CA PHE A 750 10.34 4.32 -9.48
C PHE A 750 10.45 3.76 -8.05
N ALA A 751 10.26 4.58 -7.04
CA ALA A 751 10.25 4.12 -5.66
C ALA A 751 9.12 3.11 -5.40
N ALA A 752 7.93 3.35 -5.94
CA ALA A 752 6.79 2.43 -5.86
C ALA A 752 7.00 1.19 -6.74
N ILE A 753 7.61 1.33 -7.94
CA ILE A 753 8.03 0.18 -8.77
C ILE A 753 9.02 -0.70 -8.01
N GLY A 754 9.95 -0.09 -7.26
CA GLY A 754 10.87 -0.80 -6.38
C GLY A 754 10.14 -1.58 -5.26
N ALA A 755 9.04 -1.01 -4.72
CA ALA A 755 8.18 -1.71 -3.78
C ALA A 755 7.41 -2.87 -4.45
N ILE A 756 6.86 -2.67 -5.65
CA ILE A 756 6.24 -3.74 -6.46
C ILE A 756 7.22 -4.91 -6.67
N LYS A 757 8.45 -4.61 -7.11
CA LYS A 757 9.49 -5.63 -7.33
C LYS A 757 9.78 -6.44 -6.07
N ARG A 758 9.85 -5.79 -4.92
CA ARG A 758 10.11 -6.44 -3.65
C ARG A 758 8.95 -7.31 -3.19
N GLU A 759 7.70 -6.80 -3.26
CA GLU A 759 6.53 -7.52 -2.77
C GLU A 759 6.07 -8.62 -3.73
N MET A 760 6.30 -8.47 -5.02
CA MET A 760 6.07 -9.53 -6.02
C MET A 760 7.11 -10.66 -5.94
N ASN A 761 8.32 -10.36 -5.46
CA ASN A 761 9.47 -11.28 -5.37
C ASN A 761 9.70 -12.14 -6.64
N ASN A 762 9.26 -11.64 -7.80
CA ASN A 762 9.36 -12.33 -9.08
C ASN A 762 9.42 -11.31 -10.21
N ALA A 763 10.48 -11.35 -11.02
CA ALA A 763 10.68 -10.40 -12.12
C ALA A 763 9.57 -10.45 -13.19
N LYS A 764 9.04 -11.64 -13.51
CA LYS A 764 7.95 -11.79 -14.49
C LYS A 764 6.69 -11.10 -14.01
N TRP A 765 6.32 -11.26 -12.75
CA TRP A 765 5.14 -10.63 -12.17
C TRP A 765 5.32 -9.11 -11.98
N THR A 766 6.55 -8.66 -11.70
CA THR A 766 6.87 -7.23 -11.65
C THR A 766 6.63 -6.56 -13.00
N TRP A 767 7.20 -7.12 -14.07
CA TRP A 767 6.99 -6.58 -15.42
C TRP A 767 5.55 -6.72 -15.91
N ALA A 768 4.87 -7.82 -15.53
CA ALA A 768 3.45 -7.99 -15.82
C ALA A 768 2.58 -6.93 -15.12
N ALA A 769 2.89 -6.57 -13.88
CA ALA A 769 2.19 -5.52 -13.14
C ALA A 769 2.37 -4.16 -13.82
N ILE A 770 3.62 -3.77 -14.14
CA ILE A 770 3.92 -2.51 -14.82
C ILE A 770 3.26 -2.46 -16.20
N GLY A 771 3.39 -3.53 -16.99
CA GLY A 771 2.77 -3.62 -18.31
C GLY A 771 1.25 -3.55 -18.25
N TYR A 772 0.63 -4.19 -17.25
CA TYR A 772 -0.80 -4.11 -17.03
C TYR A 772 -1.25 -2.68 -16.70
N GLN A 773 -0.56 -2.01 -15.78
CA GLN A 773 -0.89 -0.64 -15.36
C GLN A 773 -0.78 0.33 -16.55
N CYS A 774 0.33 0.30 -17.29
CA CYS A 774 0.51 1.14 -18.46
C CYS A 774 -0.51 0.81 -19.58
N GLY A 775 -0.76 -0.48 -19.85
CA GLY A 775 -1.72 -0.90 -20.86
C GLY A 775 -3.16 -0.53 -20.49
N PHE A 776 -3.54 -0.69 -19.25
CA PHE A 776 -4.86 -0.32 -18.75
C PHE A 776 -5.06 1.21 -18.81
N ALA A 777 -4.06 1.99 -18.36
CA ALA A 777 -4.06 3.45 -18.47
C ALA A 777 -4.23 3.90 -19.91
N TYR A 778 -3.49 3.30 -20.84
CA TYR A 778 -3.57 3.61 -22.26
C TYR A 778 -4.96 3.33 -22.84
N VAL A 779 -5.55 2.18 -22.53
CA VAL A 779 -6.90 1.81 -23.00
C VAL A 779 -7.96 2.76 -22.45
N ILE A 780 -7.94 3.10 -21.18
CA ILE A 780 -8.91 4.01 -20.58
C ILE A 780 -8.77 5.42 -21.17
N SER A 781 -7.55 5.92 -21.27
CA SER A 781 -7.24 7.23 -21.83
C SER A 781 -7.67 7.34 -23.30
N LEU A 782 -7.39 6.31 -24.10
CA LEU A 782 -7.83 6.21 -25.50
C LEU A 782 -9.37 6.22 -25.61
N MET A 783 -10.06 5.48 -24.72
CA MET A 783 -11.53 5.49 -24.71
C MET A 783 -12.08 6.88 -24.36
N ILE A 784 -11.54 7.54 -23.34
CA ILE A 784 -11.99 8.87 -22.91
C ILE A 784 -11.83 9.87 -24.05
N TYR A 785 -10.67 9.94 -24.65
CA TYR A 785 -10.41 10.88 -25.76
C TYR A 785 -11.30 10.63 -26.97
N ASN A 786 -11.30 9.41 -27.51
CA ASN A 786 -11.98 9.14 -28.77
C ASN A 786 -13.51 9.05 -28.63
N ILE A 787 -14.04 8.64 -27.47
CA ILE A 787 -15.48 8.69 -27.21
C ILE A 787 -15.89 10.15 -26.97
N GLY A 788 -15.07 10.94 -26.30
CA GLY A 788 -15.28 12.38 -26.15
C GLY A 788 -15.35 13.10 -27.49
N LEU A 789 -14.45 12.80 -28.44
CA LEU A 789 -14.49 13.32 -29.80
C LEU A 789 -15.78 12.92 -30.55
N LEU A 790 -16.27 11.69 -30.32
CA LEU A 790 -17.52 11.25 -30.93
C LEU A 790 -18.72 12.11 -30.47
N PHE A 791 -18.76 12.50 -29.19
CA PHE A 791 -19.79 13.43 -28.69
C PHE A 791 -19.66 14.84 -29.27
N GLN A 792 -18.47 15.24 -29.71
CA GLN A 792 -18.22 16.49 -30.42
C GLN A 792 -18.47 16.39 -31.94
N GLY A 793 -18.91 15.22 -32.41
CA GLY A 793 -19.24 14.99 -33.81
C GLY A 793 -18.05 14.64 -34.73
N THR A 794 -16.85 14.41 -34.18
CA THR A 794 -15.67 13.97 -34.91
C THR A 794 -15.53 12.46 -34.87
N PHE A 795 -15.37 11.81 -36.01
CA PHE A 795 -15.23 10.37 -36.13
C PHE A 795 -13.86 10.00 -36.73
N SER A 796 -13.12 9.17 -36.06
CA SER A 796 -11.80 8.70 -36.51
C SER A 796 -11.71 7.17 -36.50
N PHE A 797 -10.68 6.60 -37.13
CA PHE A 797 -10.37 5.18 -37.03
C PHE A 797 -10.22 4.71 -35.55
N TRP A 798 -9.63 5.55 -34.71
CA TRP A 798 -9.41 5.26 -33.29
C TRP A 798 -10.72 5.23 -32.47
N THR A 799 -11.76 5.94 -32.92
CA THR A 799 -13.11 5.89 -32.35
C THR A 799 -13.70 4.48 -32.44
N VAL A 800 -13.51 3.79 -33.56
CA VAL A 800 -13.97 2.41 -33.75
C VAL A 800 -13.25 1.48 -32.76
N ILE A 801 -11.94 1.65 -32.61
CA ILE A 801 -11.13 0.87 -31.67
C ILE A 801 -11.58 1.15 -30.23
N ALA A 802 -11.81 2.41 -29.87
CA ALA A 802 -12.28 2.80 -28.55
C ALA A 802 -13.64 2.16 -28.19
N ILE A 803 -14.59 2.16 -29.14
CA ILE A 803 -15.91 1.53 -28.97
C ILE A 803 -15.75 0.00 -28.84
N ALA A 804 -14.89 -0.63 -29.64
CA ALA A 804 -14.63 -2.05 -29.56
C ALA A 804 -13.99 -2.45 -28.22
N LEU A 805 -13.04 -1.64 -27.71
CA LEU A 805 -12.43 -1.84 -26.40
C LEU A 805 -13.44 -1.65 -25.27
N LEU A 806 -14.31 -0.63 -25.35
CA LEU A 806 -15.39 -0.43 -24.38
C LEU A 806 -16.35 -1.63 -24.37
N ALA A 807 -16.77 -2.10 -25.54
CA ALA A 807 -17.63 -3.27 -25.66
C ALA A 807 -16.96 -4.54 -25.11
N CYS A 808 -15.66 -4.73 -25.37
CA CYS A 808 -14.86 -5.82 -24.82
C CYS A 808 -14.78 -5.71 -23.29
N MET A 809 -14.53 -4.53 -22.74
CA MET A 809 -14.48 -4.30 -21.31
C MET A 809 -15.83 -4.59 -20.64
N ILE A 810 -16.94 -4.09 -21.22
CA ILE A 810 -18.30 -4.39 -20.74
C ILE A 810 -18.58 -5.89 -20.82
N TYR A 811 -18.21 -6.55 -21.92
CA TYR A 811 -18.35 -8.01 -22.05
C TYR A 811 -17.59 -8.75 -20.95
N LEU A 812 -16.33 -8.35 -20.67
CA LEU A 812 -15.53 -8.97 -19.61
C LEU A 812 -16.12 -8.73 -18.20
N LEU A 813 -16.76 -7.57 -17.99
CA LEU A 813 -17.43 -7.25 -16.73
C LEU A 813 -18.72 -8.07 -16.53
N VAL A 814 -19.53 -8.25 -17.61
CA VAL A 814 -20.85 -8.91 -17.54
C VAL A 814 -20.75 -10.42 -17.70
N ARG A 815 -19.74 -10.90 -18.41
CA ARG A 815 -19.51 -12.35 -18.62
C ARG A 815 -19.48 -13.06 -17.27
N LYS A 816 -20.22 -14.17 -17.13
CA LYS A 816 -20.09 -15.08 -15.98
C LYS A 816 -18.65 -15.56 -15.86
N ASN A 817 -18.18 -15.70 -14.63
CA ASN A 817 -16.84 -16.24 -14.40
C ASN A 817 -16.79 -17.68 -14.95
N PRO A 818 -15.96 -18.00 -15.94
CA PRO A 818 -15.90 -19.37 -16.51
C PRO A 818 -15.27 -20.37 -15.55
N TYR A 819 -14.79 -19.92 -14.39
CA TYR A 819 -14.12 -20.72 -13.37
C TYR A 819 -14.90 -20.77 -12.05
N ASP A 820 -16.17 -20.28 -12.00
CA ASP A 820 -17.02 -20.30 -10.80
C ASP A 820 -17.60 -21.70 -10.51
N ASP A 821 -17.73 -22.57 -11.53
CA ASP A 821 -18.25 -23.93 -11.38
C ASP A 821 -17.09 -24.91 -11.23
N GLU A 822 -16.51 -25.06 -10.06
CA GLU A 822 -15.59 -26.15 -9.73
C GLU A 822 -16.41 -27.43 -9.49
N HIS A 823 -16.60 -28.20 -10.53
CA HIS A 823 -17.16 -29.56 -10.42
C HIS A 823 -16.02 -30.57 -10.30
N LEU A 824 -16.22 -31.65 -9.55
CA LEU A 824 -15.27 -32.77 -9.42
C LEU A 824 -14.85 -33.35 -10.77
N THR A 825 -15.68 -33.23 -11.80
CA THR A 825 -15.44 -33.71 -13.16
C THR A 825 -14.60 -32.77 -14.04
N GLN A 826 -14.37 -31.51 -13.62
CA GLN A 826 -13.54 -30.57 -14.35
C GLN A 826 -12.08 -30.62 -13.84
N LYS A 827 -11.15 -31.05 -14.68
CA LYS A 827 -9.71 -30.90 -14.42
C LYS A 827 -9.36 -29.42 -14.52
N VAL A 828 -9.26 -28.72 -13.39
CA VAL A 828 -8.65 -27.39 -13.35
C VAL A 828 -7.14 -27.58 -13.47
N SER A 829 -6.61 -27.49 -14.69
CA SER A 829 -5.17 -27.45 -14.90
C SER A 829 -4.64 -26.13 -14.33
N MET A 830 -3.93 -26.19 -13.20
CA MET A 830 -3.13 -25.08 -12.68
C MET A 830 -1.95 -24.71 -13.58
#